data_4cbf5f03313220e46fea51713df761fd
#
_entry.id   4cbf5f03313220e46fea51713df761fd
#
_cell.length_a   1.000
_cell.length_b   1.000
_cell.length_c   1.000
_cell.angle_alpha   90.00
_cell.angle_beta   90.00
_cell.angle_gamma   90.00
#
_symmetry.space_group_name_H-M   'P 1'
#
loop_
_entity.id
_entity.type
_entity.pdbx_description
1 polymer ?
#
loop_
_entity_poly.entity_id
_entity_poly.type
_entity_poly.pdbx_seq_one_letter_code
_entity_poly.pdbx_strand_id
1 'polypeptide(L)'
;MEQNKGRVTIPTDLDVVPQTLEIMDEWGADALRDCDGTEFPQELKNTGAKVYATYCTTRKDNEWAKANPDEVQQMYIMSSFHTATEDSLKIHLMDHLYPAMLKVNDRDDIRKWWEVTDRTTGEVVPVSEWTYEKESGDVVVHPTKRFHEYTVSFLAYIMWDPVNMYNAVVNDWKDVEPQITFDVRQPKTKAHCMEKLRQFLDTHEYVDVIRFTTFFHQFTLIFDELAREKYVDWFGYSASVSPYILQQFEQEVGYPFRPEYIIDQGYMNNTYRIPSKEFEDFQDFQRREVAKLAKEMVDIVHEYGKEAMMFMGDHWIGMEPFMDEFASIGLDAVVGSVGNGATLRLFSDIKGVKYTEGRFLPYFFPDTFYEGGDPVKEAKENWVTARRAILRSPIQRIGYGGYLKLALQFPDFVEYIKDVCREFRTLYDNIRGTTPYCVKRVAVLNCWGKMRSWGNHMVHHAIYYKQNYSYFGIIEALSGAPFDVSFISFDDIRNNPNLLKDIDVIINVGDADTAQSGGENWIDETVITAVKEFVYNGGGFIGVGEPAAHQWQGKFFQLDDILGVEEERGFNLNTDKYNWEEHRDHFILEDSEGEVDFGEGKKNIFALPETEILIQNHQEVQMAVKNFGKGRGVYISGLPYSFKNSRVLYRAVLWSSSAEDQLHCWYSTNYNVEVHAYVKNGKYCVVNNTYEPQDTIVYKGDGSSFELHMDANEIKWYQI
;
A
#
# COMPACT_ATOMS: atom_id res chain seq x y z
N MET A 1 24.72 8.15 -30.37
CA MET A 1 23.30 8.02 -30.81
C MET A 1 22.57 6.80 -30.23
N GLU A 2 23.26 5.90 -29.51
CA GLU A 2 22.61 4.75 -28.82
C GLU A 2 21.96 5.09 -27.46
N GLN A 3 22.19 6.27 -26.92
CA GLN A 3 21.71 6.66 -25.57
C GLN A 3 20.21 6.99 -25.46
N ASN A 4 19.47 7.01 -26.57
CA ASN A 4 18.07 7.46 -26.57
C ASN A 4 17.03 6.32 -26.66
N LYS A 5 17.42 5.05 -26.60
CA LYS A 5 16.50 3.90 -26.68
C LYS A 5 16.66 2.96 -25.49
N GLY A 6 15.60 2.28 -25.16
CA GLY A 6 15.56 1.25 -24.13
C GLY A 6 14.93 1.68 -22.82
N ARG A 7 14.64 0.69 -21.96
CA ARG A 7 14.08 0.82 -20.61
C ARG A 7 12.67 1.40 -20.54
N VAL A 8 11.95 1.41 -21.64
CA VAL A 8 10.59 1.95 -21.71
C VAL A 8 9.67 0.90 -22.33
N THR A 9 8.56 0.64 -21.63
CA THR A 9 7.48 -0.25 -22.07
C THR A 9 6.25 0.57 -22.43
N ILE A 10 5.66 0.35 -23.61
CA ILE A 10 4.43 1.01 -24.03
C ILE A 10 3.31 0.00 -24.28
N PRO A 11 2.04 0.39 -24.05
CA PRO A 11 0.90 -0.45 -24.42
C PRO A 11 0.68 -0.48 -25.91
N THR A 12 0.03 -1.53 -26.38
CA THR A 12 -0.41 -1.67 -27.78
C THR A 12 -1.92 -1.75 -27.86
N ASP A 13 -2.48 -1.18 -28.93
CA ASP A 13 -3.90 -1.18 -29.21
C ASP A 13 -4.10 -1.40 -30.72
N LEU A 14 -5.02 -2.29 -31.14
CA LEU A 14 -5.32 -2.60 -32.53
C LEU A 14 -5.74 -1.37 -33.35
N ASP A 15 -6.41 -0.42 -32.71
CA ASP A 15 -6.95 0.76 -33.37
C ASP A 15 -5.88 1.81 -33.73
N VAL A 16 -4.66 1.72 -33.16
CA VAL A 16 -3.63 2.76 -33.24
C VAL A 16 -2.22 2.21 -33.53
N VAL A 17 -2.13 1.12 -34.31
CA VAL A 17 -0.86 0.47 -34.63
C VAL A 17 0.18 1.40 -35.30
N PRO A 18 -0.17 2.24 -36.28
CA PRO A 18 0.78 3.19 -36.89
C PRO A 18 1.33 4.18 -35.84
N GLN A 19 0.47 4.72 -35.01
CA GLN A 19 0.85 5.66 -33.95
C GLN A 19 1.67 4.96 -32.84
N THR A 20 1.39 3.69 -32.56
CA THR A 20 2.21 2.90 -31.64
C THR A 20 3.66 2.80 -32.12
N LEU A 21 3.88 2.56 -33.43
CA LEU A 21 5.23 2.54 -34.01
C LEU A 21 5.93 3.89 -33.93
N GLU A 22 5.21 4.98 -34.19
CA GLU A 22 5.72 6.34 -34.06
C GLU A 22 6.13 6.67 -32.62
N ILE A 23 5.25 6.44 -31.65
CA ILE A 23 5.51 6.62 -30.22
C ILE A 23 6.66 5.74 -29.73
N MET A 24 6.73 4.49 -30.21
CA MET A 24 7.83 3.59 -29.87
C MET A 24 9.19 4.18 -30.25
N ASP A 25 9.30 4.80 -31.41
CA ASP A 25 10.54 5.45 -31.84
C ASP A 25 10.79 6.77 -31.09
N GLU A 26 9.78 7.60 -30.92
CA GLU A 26 9.90 8.91 -30.24
C GLU A 26 10.24 8.78 -28.75
N TRP A 27 9.59 7.87 -28.03
CA TRP A 27 9.87 7.62 -26.62
C TRP A 27 11.09 6.71 -26.42
N GLY A 28 11.60 6.09 -27.50
CA GLY A 28 12.70 5.14 -27.45
C GLY A 28 12.33 3.85 -26.72
N ALA A 29 11.10 3.38 -26.87
CA ALA A 29 10.63 2.16 -26.24
C ALA A 29 11.31 0.92 -26.82
N ASP A 30 11.62 -0.06 -25.97
CA ASP A 30 12.23 -1.34 -26.31
C ASP A 30 11.36 -2.53 -25.89
N ALA A 31 10.20 -2.26 -25.33
CA ALA A 31 9.21 -3.28 -24.97
C ALA A 31 7.78 -2.81 -25.28
N LEU A 32 6.97 -3.75 -25.71
CA LEU A 32 5.57 -3.59 -26.04
C LEU A 32 4.74 -4.53 -25.15
N ARG A 33 3.63 -4.06 -24.62
CA ARG A 33 2.69 -4.90 -23.87
C ARG A 33 1.30 -4.88 -24.50
N ASP A 34 0.60 -5.99 -24.44
CA ASP A 34 -0.82 -6.01 -24.77
C ASP A 34 -1.64 -5.20 -23.74
N CYS A 35 -2.80 -4.71 -24.14
CA CYS A 35 -3.75 -4.07 -23.25
C CYS A 35 -4.71 -5.12 -22.70
N ASP A 36 -4.48 -5.56 -21.46
CA ASP A 36 -5.34 -6.42 -20.66
C ASP A 36 -5.89 -7.67 -21.38
N GLY A 37 -4.99 -8.32 -22.14
CA GLY A 37 -5.29 -9.54 -22.88
C GLY A 37 -6.11 -9.29 -24.15
N THR A 38 -5.99 -8.12 -24.75
CA THR A 38 -6.39 -7.89 -26.15
C THR A 38 -5.44 -8.59 -27.11
N GLU A 39 -5.88 -8.85 -28.34
CA GLU A 39 -5.02 -9.44 -29.35
C GLU A 39 -3.82 -8.53 -29.65
N PHE A 40 -2.62 -9.12 -29.68
CA PHE A 40 -1.39 -8.38 -30.00
C PHE A 40 -1.29 -8.17 -31.52
N PRO A 41 -1.14 -6.92 -32.01
CA PRO A 41 -1.08 -6.63 -33.45
C PRO A 41 0.05 -7.36 -34.16
N GLN A 42 -0.26 -7.98 -35.28
CA GLN A 42 0.71 -8.77 -36.04
C GLN A 42 1.89 -7.94 -36.52
N GLU A 43 1.65 -6.68 -36.90
CA GLU A 43 2.66 -5.74 -37.38
C GLU A 43 3.72 -5.44 -36.32
N LEU A 44 3.34 -5.49 -35.04
CA LEU A 44 4.23 -5.18 -33.94
C LEU A 44 5.11 -6.37 -33.51
N LYS A 45 4.76 -7.60 -33.90
CA LYS A 45 5.54 -8.80 -33.54
C LYS A 45 6.96 -8.80 -34.17
N ASN A 46 7.17 -8.07 -35.26
CA ASN A 46 8.43 -8.03 -35.97
C ASN A 46 9.28 -6.77 -35.72
N THR A 47 8.94 -5.98 -34.71
CA THR A 47 9.68 -4.74 -34.41
C THR A 47 11.03 -4.98 -33.74
N GLY A 48 11.26 -6.18 -33.21
CA GLY A 48 12.42 -6.52 -32.38
C GLY A 48 12.32 -6.02 -30.93
N ALA A 49 11.19 -5.40 -30.54
CA ALA A 49 10.91 -5.06 -29.17
C ALA A 49 10.54 -6.31 -28.36
N LYS A 50 10.86 -6.29 -27.07
CA LYS A 50 10.44 -7.33 -26.13
C LYS A 50 8.92 -7.30 -25.96
N VAL A 51 8.25 -8.44 -26.09
CA VAL A 51 6.79 -8.53 -26.04
C VAL A 51 6.33 -9.06 -24.67
N TYR A 52 5.52 -8.27 -24.00
CA TYR A 52 4.89 -8.61 -22.73
C TYR A 52 3.42 -8.97 -22.97
N ALA A 53 3.02 -10.17 -22.56
CA ALA A 53 1.62 -10.57 -22.60
C ALA A 53 1.01 -10.53 -21.21
N THR A 54 -0.15 -9.90 -21.09
CA THR A 54 -0.95 -9.89 -19.89
C THR A 54 -1.66 -11.24 -19.74
N TYR A 55 -1.46 -11.89 -18.60
CA TYR A 55 -2.08 -13.18 -18.29
C TYR A 55 -2.89 -13.08 -17.01
N CYS A 56 -4.20 -13.35 -17.13
CA CYS A 56 -5.14 -13.36 -16.00
C CYS A 56 -5.51 -14.81 -15.68
N THR A 57 -5.02 -15.32 -14.55
CA THR A 57 -5.19 -16.74 -14.18
C THR A 57 -6.64 -17.07 -13.84
N THR A 58 -7.35 -16.17 -13.17
CA THR A 58 -8.68 -16.43 -12.58
C THR A 58 -9.84 -15.78 -13.33
N ARG A 59 -9.59 -15.23 -14.50
CA ARG A 59 -10.57 -14.52 -15.34
C ARG A 59 -10.70 -15.13 -16.72
N LYS A 60 -11.78 -14.76 -17.43
CA LYS A 60 -12.04 -15.10 -18.84
C LYS A 60 -12.20 -16.61 -19.08
N ASP A 61 -12.84 -17.31 -18.12
CA ASP A 61 -13.12 -18.74 -18.22
C ASP A 61 -14.45 -19.11 -17.56
N ASN A 62 -15.52 -18.39 -17.95
CA ASN A 62 -16.84 -18.60 -17.40
C ASN A 62 -17.36 -20.04 -17.63
N GLU A 63 -16.99 -20.68 -18.74
CA GLU A 63 -17.43 -22.06 -19.03
C GLU A 63 -16.85 -23.05 -18.02
N TRP A 64 -15.58 -22.88 -17.63
CA TRP A 64 -14.98 -23.67 -16.56
C TRP A 64 -15.68 -23.43 -15.22
N ALA A 65 -15.88 -22.17 -14.85
CA ALA A 65 -16.54 -21.81 -13.60
C ALA A 65 -17.98 -22.36 -13.51
N LYS A 66 -18.74 -22.26 -14.60
CA LYS A 66 -20.10 -22.83 -14.70
C LYS A 66 -20.13 -24.35 -14.63
N ALA A 67 -19.11 -25.02 -15.20
CA ALA A 67 -18.96 -26.47 -15.15
C ALA A 67 -18.46 -26.99 -13.80
N ASN A 68 -17.77 -26.16 -13.03
CA ASN A 68 -17.18 -26.51 -11.72
C ASN A 68 -17.62 -25.53 -10.62
N PRO A 69 -18.92 -25.42 -10.34
CA PRO A 69 -19.47 -24.39 -9.45
C PRO A 69 -19.09 -24.61 -7.97
N ASP A 70 -18.53 -25.76 -7.63
CA ASP A 70 -17.94 -26.07 -6.32
C ASP A 70 -16.52 -25.50 -6.13
N GLU A 71 -15.84 -25.15 -7.22
CA GLU A 71 -14.49 -24.58 -7.19
C GLU A 71 -14.44 -23.07 -7.51
N VAL A 72 -15.60 -22.43 -7.59
CA VAL A 72 -15.72 -20.95 -7.65
C VAL A 72 -15.18 -20.35 -6.36
N GLN A 73 -14.56 -19.18 -6.47
CA GLN A 73 -14.07 -18.45 -5.31
C GLN A 73 -15.16 -18.21 -4.28
N GLN A 74 -14.84 -18.39 -3.02
CA GLN A 74 -15.74 -18.17 -1.90
C GLN A 74 -15.16 -17.16 -0.93
N MET A 75 -16.05 -16.53 -0.19
CA MET A 75 -15.69 -15.63 0.91
C MET A 75 -16.65 -15.80 2.08
N TYR A 76 -16.22 -15.36 3.26
CA TYR A 76 -17.15 -15.17 4.37
C TYR A 76 -17.92 -13.86 4.20
N ILE A 77 -19.22 -13.95 4.38
CA ILE A 77 -20.13 -12.82 4.46
C ILE A 77 -20.79 -12.83 5.84
N MET A 78 -21.01 -11.65 6.38
CA MET A 78 -21.83 -11.46 7.58
C MET A 78 -23.17 -10.86 7.20
N SER A 79 -24.25 -11.43 7.72
CA SER A 79 -25.58 -10.86 7.61
C SER A 79 -25.65 -9.47 8.26
N SER A 80 -26.68 -8.71 8.01
CA SER A 80 -26.97 -7.51 8.79
C SER A 80 -27.23 -7.86 10.26
N PHE A 81 -27.13 -6.86 11.14
CA PHE A 81 -27.46 -6.99 12.55
C PHE A 81 -28.97 -7.07 12.72
N HIS A 82 -29.44 -8.03 13.50
CA HIS A 82 -30.86 -8.23 13.78
C HIS A 82 -31.11 -8.27 15.29
N THR A 83 -31.96 -7.39 15.79
CA THR A 83 -32.33 -7.35 17.22
C THR A 83 -33.46 -8.35 17.50
N ALA A 84 -33.26 -9.25 18.46
CA ALA A 84 -34.28 -10.18 18.90
C ALA A 84 -35.31 -9.47 19.80
N THR A 85 -36.57 -9.48 19.41
CA THR A 85 -37.69 -8.93 20.22
C THR A 85 -38.51 -10.03 20.89
N GLU A 86 -38.33 -11.29 20.47
CA GLU A 86 -39.01 -12.48 20.95
C GLU A 86 -37.98 -13.58 21.27
N ASP A 87 -38.43 -14.75 21.66
CA ASP A 87 -37.59 -15.92 21.98
C ASP A 87 -37.05 -16.65 20.73
N SER A 88 -37.47 -16.21 19.56
CA SER A 88 -36.97 -16.70 18.26
C SER A 88 -36.73 -15.54 17.32
N LEU A 89 -35.65 -15.64 16.56
CA LEU A 89 -35.26 -14.63 15.57
C LEU A 89 -35.01 -15.29 14.22
N LYS A 90 -35.59 -14.70 13.17
CA LYS A 90 -35.36 -15.08 11.79
C LYS A 90 -34.46 -14.07 11.11
N ILE A 91 -33.36 -14.53 10.51
CA ILE A 91 -32.35 -13.73 9.82
C ILE A 91 -32.27 -14.19 8.37
N HIS A 92 -32.65 -13.32 7.44
CA HIS A 92 -32.47 -13.61 6.02
C HIS A 92 -31.03 -13.27 5.60
N LEU A 93 -30.27 -14.25 5.09
CA LEU A 93 -28.84 -14.13 4.87
C LEU A 93 -28.45 -13.04 3.87
N MET A 94 -29.29 -12.83 2.85
CA MET A 94 -28.99 -11.90 1.76
C MET A 94 -29.62 -10.51 1.93
N ASP A 95 -30.25 -10.22 3.09
CA ASP A 95 -30.78 -8.89 3.35
C ASP A 95 -29.68 -7.83 3.32
N HIS A 96 -29.97 -6.72 2.62
CA HIS A 96 -29.07 -5.59 2.44
C HIS A 96 -27.77 -5.92 1.69
N LEU A 97 -27.77 -7.00 0.89
CA LEU A 97 -26.67 -7.35 -0.02
C LEU A 97 -27.15 -7.28 -1.47
N TYR A 98 -26.24 -6.96 -2.39
CA TYR A 98 -26.57 -6.96 -3.82
C TYR A 98 -26.72 -8.41 -4.33
N PRO A 99 -27.92 -8.83 -4.76
CA PRO A 99 -28.23 -10.26 -4.88
C PRO A 99 -27.53 -10.97 -6.04
N ALA A 100 -27.14 -10.26 -7.11
CA ALA A 100 -26.49 -10.87 -8.27
C ALA A 100 -24.99 -11.20 -8.03
N MET A 101 -24.40 -10.67 -6.97
CA MET A 101 -22.99 -10.77 -6.71
C MET A 101 -22.58 -12.06 -6.01
N LEU A 102 -23.44 -12.57 -5.15
CA LEU A 102 -23.14 -13.64 -4.23
C LEU A 102 -24.17 -14.78 -4.33
N LYS A 103 -23.72 -15.98 -4.05
CA LYS A 103 -24.58 -17.15 -3.87
C LYS A 103 -24.18 -17.88 -2.59
N VAL A 104 -25.12 -18.06 -1.68
CA VAL A 104 -24.90 -18.78 -0.42
C VAL A 104 -24.36 -20.18 -0.72
N ASN A 105 -23.29 -20.57 -0.04
CA ASN A 105 -22.79 -21.93 -0.07
C ASN A 105 -23.49 -22.77 1.01
N ASP A 106 -24.54 -23.46 0.61
CA ASP A 106 -25.29 -24.41 1.42
C ASP A 106 -25.07 -25.87 1.00
N ARG A 107 -24.03 -26.13 0.21
CA ARG A 107 -23.62 -27.47 -0.25
C ARG A 107 -22.72 -28.18 0.74
N ASP A 108 -21.85 -27.41 1.36
CA ASP A 108 -20.91 -27.91 2.38
C ASP A 108 -21.57 -27.97 3.76
N ASP A 109 -20.88 -28.54 4.73
CA ASP A 109 -21.38 -28.65 6.10
C ASP A 109 -21.49 -27.25 6.74
N ILE A 110 -22.69 -26.67 6.66
CA ILE A 110 -22.98 -25.35 7.23
C ILE A 110 -22.78 -25.30 8.74
N ARG A 111 -22.93 -26.44 9.46
CA ARG A 111 -22.75 -26.50 10.91
C ARG A 111 -21.26 -26.40 11.31
N LYS A 112 -20.38 -26.77 10.39
CA LYS A 112 -18.94 -26.61 10.58
C LYS A 112 -18.47 -25.23 10.17
N TRP A 113 -18.99 -24.68 9.07
CA TRP A 113 -18.40 -23.52 8.42
C TRP A 113 -19.14 -22.21 8.68
N TRP A 114 -20.38 -22.25 9.17
CA TRP A 114 -21.10 -21.04 9.52
C TRP A 114 -21.11 -20.82 11.02
N GLU A 115 -21.24 -19.57 11.42
CA GLU A 115 -21.26 -19.18 12.84
C GLU A 115 -22.38 -18.14 13.06
N VAL A 116 -23.22 -18.38 14.04
CA VAL A 116 -24.16 -17.39 14.56
C VAL A 116 -23.55 -16.77 15.80
N THR A 117 -23.50 -15.46 15.84
CA THR A 117 -22.89 -14.71 16.94
C THR A 117 -23.91 -13.79 17.59
N ASP A 118 -24.02 -13.85 18.89
CA ASP A 118 -24.68 -12.83 19.72
C ASP A 118 -23.74 -11.63 19.83
N ARG A 119 -24.00 -10.61 19.02
CA ARG A 119 -23.13 -9.42 18.92
C ARG A 119 -23.19 -8.52 20.15
N THR A 120 -24.20 -8.67 21.01
CA THR A 120 -24.29 -7.95 22.28
C THR A 120 -23.27 -8.45 23.30
N THR A 121 -22.98 -9.76 23.27
CA THR A 121 -22.02 -10.39 24.20
C THR A 121 -20.71 -10.80 23.52
N GLY A 122 -20.68 -10.96 22.20
CA GLY A 122 -19.59 -11.57 21.45
C GLY A 122 -19.56 -13.10 21.51
N GLU A 123 -20.56 -13.73 22.16
CA GLU A 123 -20.63 -15.18 22.31
C GLU A 123 -21.13 -15.86 21.03
N VAL A 124 -20.54 -17.00 20.71
CA VAL A 124 -21.02 -17.88 19.64
C VAL A 124 -22.27 -18.61 20.08
N VAL A 125 -23.33 -18.55 19.30
CA VAL A 125 -24.54 -19.32 19.55
C VAL A 125 -24.29 -20.79 19.22
N PRO A 126 -24.59 -21.73 20.16
CA PRO A 126 -24.41 -23.15 19.92
C PRO A 126 -25.12 -23.64 18.66
N VAL A 127 -24.49 -24.51 17.90
CA VAL A 127 -25.03 -25.06 16.63
C VAL A 127 -26.40 -25.73 16.80
N SER A 128 -26.72 -26.19 18.00
CA SER A 128 -28.02 -26.78 18.34
C SER A 128 -29.13 -25.72 18.50
N GLU A 129 -28.80 -24.45 18.61
CA GLU A 129 -29.73 -23.36 18.88
C GLU A 129 -30.07 -22.52 17.63
N TRP A 130 -29.66 -22.98 16.45
CA TRP A 130 -30.04 -22.38 15.19
C TRP A 130 -30.25 -23.43 14.08
N THR A 131 -31.07 -23.06 13.11
CA THR A 131 -31.34 -23.89 11.93
C THR A 131 -31.37 -23.04 10.68
N TYR A 132 -31.01 -23.64 9.54
CA TYR A 132 -31.08 -22.98 8.24
C TYR A 132 -32.27 -23.50 7.42
N GLU A 133 -33.10 -22.61 6.98
CA GLU A 133 -34.26 -22.88 6.08
C GLU A 133 -33.82 -22.60 4.64
N LYS A 134 -33.40 -23.62 3.93
CA LYS A 134 -32.82 -23.51 2.58
C LYS A 134 -33.71 -22.83 1.56
N GLU A 135 -35.02 -23.11 1.61
CA GLU A 135 -36.00 -22.58 0.63
C GLU A 135 -36.17 -21.06 0.76
N SER A 136 -36.15 -20.55 1.95
CA SER A 136 -36.29 -19.11 2.22
C SER A 136 -34.94 -18.39 2.31
N GLY A 137 -33.85 -19.09 2.55
CA GLY A 137 -32.52 -18.49 2.80
C GLY A 137 -32.37 -17.89 4.20
N ASP A 138 -33.18 -18.36 5.15
CA ASP A 138 -33.25 -17.84 6.50
C ASP A 138 -32.49 -18.73 7.49
N VAL A 139 -31.83 -18.10 8.45
CA VAL A 139 -31.37 -18.74 9.66
C VAL A 139 -32.30 -18.38 10.81
N VAL A 140 -32.85 -19.42 11.46
CA VAL A 140 -33.71 -19.26 12.64
C VAL A 140 -32.89 -19.56 13.87
N VAL A 141 -32.79 -18.59 14.78
CA VAL A 141 -32.09 -18.70 16.06
C VAL A 141 -33.14 -18.87 17.17
N HIS A 142 -32.99 -19.91 18.00
CA HIS A 142 -33.88 -20.19 19.13
C HIS A 142 -33.17 -21.10 20.16
N PRO A 143 -33.15 -20.75 21.44
CA PRO A 143 -33.72 -19.51 22.03
C PRO A 143 -32.85 -18.29 21.79
N THR A 144 -33.46 -17.12 21.75
CA THR A 144 -32.75 -15.83 21.74
C THR A 144 -32.86 -15.11 23.08
N LYS A 145 -31.88 -14.25 23.37
CA LYS A 145 -31.96 -13.29 24.45
C LYS A 145 -32.61 -12.01 23.93
N ARG A 146 -33.72 -11.62 24.56
CA ARG A 146 -34.50 -10.45 24.11
C ARG A 146 -33.68 -9.18 24.13
N PHE A 147 -33.72 -8.41 23.04
CA PHE A 147 -32.96 -7.19 22.77
C PHE A 147 -31.45 -7.37 22.58
N HIS A 148 -30.97 -8.60 22.48
CA HIS A 148 -29.65 -8.85 21.94
C HIS A 148 -29.67 -8.77 20.40
N GLU A 149 -28.51 -8.44 19.83
CA GLU A 149 -28.31 -8.41 18.39
C GLU A 149 -27.57 -9.66 17.93
N TYR A 150 -28.00 -10.20 16.81
CA TYR A 150 -27.42 -11.42 16.24
C TYR A 150 -27.00 -11.20 14.79
N THR A 151 -25.94 -11.88 14.38
CA THR A 151 -25.52 -12.00 13.00
C THR A 151 -25.20 -13.43 12.65
N VAL A 152 -25.23 -13.73 11.34
CA VAL A 152 -24.77 -14.99 10.79
C VAL A 152 -23.57 -14.74 9.90
N SER A 153 -22.46 -15.39 10.18
CA SER A 153 -21.29 -15.43 9.29
C SER A 153 -21.36 -16.71 8.46
N PHE A 154 -21.42 -16.60 7.14
CA PHE A 154 -21.64 -17.71 6.23
C PHE A 154 -20.74 -17.64 5.01
N LEU A 155 -20.48 -18.80 4.38
CA LEU A 155 -19.75 -18.88 3.13
C LEU A 155 -20.65 -18.54 1.95
N ALA A 156 -20.13 -17.75 1.01
CA ALA A 156 -20.80 -17.46 -0.24
C ALA A 156 -19.84 -17.56 -1.42
N TYR A 157 -20.33 -18.08 -2.55
CA TYR A 157 -19.63 -18.05 -3.83
C TYR A 157 -19.68 -16.65 -4.42
N ILE A 158 -18.57 -16.18 -4.98
CA ILE A 158 -18.48 -14.91 -5.71
C ILE A 158 -18.90 -15.16 -7.15
N MET A 159 -20.10 -14.72 -7.50
CA MET A 159 -20.72 -14.97 -8.80
C MET A 159 -20.37 -13.92 -9.85
N TRP A 160 -19.77 -12.84 -9.45
CA TRP A 160 -19.35 -11.76 -10.32
C TRP A 160 -18.04 -11.14 -9.84
N ASP A 161 -17.03 -11.16 -10.70
CA ASP A 161 -15.76 -10.48 -10.46
C ASP A 161 -16.00 -9.03 -9.98
N PRO A 162 -15.42 -8.63 -8.86
CA PRO A 162 -15.69 -7.33 -8.26
C PRO A 162 -15.39 -6.14 -9.19
N VAL A 163 -14.33 -6.22 -10.00
CA VAL A 163 -13.95 -5.15 -10.95
C VAL A 163 -15.01 -4.98 -12.04
N ASN A 164 -15.42 -6.09 -12.64
CA ASN A 164 -16.45 -6.06 -13.68
C ASN A 164 -17.79 -5.61 -13.10
N MET A 165 -18.13 -6.08 -11.92
CA MET A 165 -19.34 -5.66 -11.22
C MET A 165 -19.30 -4.17 -10.90
N TYR A 166 -18.18 -3.65 -10.37
CA TYR A 166 -18.02 -2.24 -10.11
C TYR A 166 -18.27 -1.41 -11.37
N ASN A 167 -17.65 -1.77 -12.48
CA ASN A 167 -17.82 -1.06 -13.75
C ASN A 167 -19.28 -1.13 -14.27
N ALA A 168 -19.95 -2.27 -14.12
CA ALA A 168 -21.35 -2.42 -14.51
C ALA A 168 -22.30 -1.57 -13.65
N VAL A 169 -22.04 -1.49 -12.36
CA VAL A 169 -22.89 -0.81 -11.37
C VAL A 169 -22.60 0.69 -11.30
N VAL A 170 -21.33 1.08 -11.19
CA VAL A 170 -20.92 2.47 -10.96
C VAL A 170 -20.68 3.23 -12.25
N ASN A 171 -20.06 2.59 -13.25
CA ASN A 171 -19.73 3.21 -14.55
C ASN A 171 -20.76 2.96 -15.63
N ASP A 172 -21.89 2.35 -15.30
CA ASP A 172 -23.03 2.10 -16.20
C ASP A 172 -22.67 1.25 -17.46
N TRP A 173 -21.70 0.39 -17.37
CA TRP A 173 -21.33 -0.56 -18.43
C TRP A 173 -22.32 -1.73 -18.47
N LYS A 174 -23.47 -1.54 -19.14
CA LYS A 174 -24.63 -2.43 -19.03
C LYS A 174 -24.50 -3.77 -19.75
N ASP A 175 -23.66 -3.87 -20.75
CA ASP A 175 -23.54 -5.05 -21.62
C ASP A 175 -22.36 -5.95 -21.23
N VAL A 176 -21.95 -5.93 -19.95
CA VAL A 176 -20.85 -6.76 -19.46
C VAL A 176 -21.40 -8.06 -18.88
N GLU A 177 -21.01 -9.20 -19.47
CA GLU A 177 -21.28 -10.50 -18.87
C GLU A 177 -20.49 -10.64 -17.55
N PRO A 178 -21.14 -11.08 -16.43
CA PRO A 178 -20.44 -11.37 -15.20
C PRO A 178 -19.28 -12.34 -15.45
N GLN A 179 -18.06 -11.93 -15.08
CA GLN A 179 -16.89 -12.80 -15.06
C GLN A 179 -16.85 -13.52 -13.70
N ILE A 180 -16.92 -14.83 -13.71
CA ILE A 180 -16.92 -15.64 -12.50
C ILE A 180 -15.50 -16.04 -12.19
N THR A 181 -15.04 -15.72 -10.98
CA THR A 181 -13.70 -16.10 -10.50
C THR A 181 -13.72 -17.50 -9.89
N PHE A 182 -12.60 -18.22 -9.98
CA PHE A 182 -12.45 -19.56 -9.41
C PHE A 182 -11.21 -19.63 -8.50
N ASP A 183 -11.22 -20.56 -7.54
CA ASP A 183 -10.14 -20.73 -6.59
C ASP A 183 -9.07 -21.66 -7.16
N VAL A 184 -7.95 -21.08 -7.59
CA VAL A 184 -6.81 -21.83 -8.19
C VAL A 184 -6.20 -22.84 -7.23
N ARG A 185 -6.43 -22.74 -5.94
CA ARG A 185 -5.92 -23.70 -4.94
C ARG A 185 -6.73 -24.98 -4.90
N GLN A 186 -7.95 -25.01 -5.43
CA GLN A 186 -8.75 -26.20 -5.60
C GLN A 186 -8.08 -27.16 -6.61
N PRO A 187 -8.01 -28.47 -6.31
CA PRO A 187 -7.20 -29.41 -7.10
C PRO A 187 -7.54 -29.47 -8.60
N LYS A 188 -8.82 -29.48 -8.97
CA LYS A 188 -9.24 -29.51 -10.39
C LYS A 188 -8.92 -28.20 -11.07
N THR A 189 -9.22 -27.08 -10.41
CA THR A 189 -8.96 -25.75 -10.95
C THR A 189 -7.46 -25.49 -11.06
N LYS A 190 -6.65 -25.92 -10.10
CA LYS A 190 -5.19 -25.87 -10.19
C LYS A 190 -4.70 -26.59 -11.45
N ALA A 191 -5.12 -27.84 -11.66
CA ALA A 191 -4.69 -28.61 -12.84
C ALA A 191 -5.12 -27.92 -14.15
N HIS A 192 -6.35 -27.40 -14.18
CA HIS A 192 -6.87 -26.66 -15.34
C HIS A 192 -6.06 -25.39 -15.62
N CYS A 193 -5.76 -24.58 -14.61
CA CYS A 193 -4.98 -23.35 -14.78
C CYS A 193 -3.56 -23.63 -15.26
N MET A 194 -2.90 -24.69 -14.77
CA MET A 194 -1.57 -25.08 -15.24
C MET A 194 -1.61 -25.53 -16.70
N GLU A 195 -2.62 -26.27 -17.10
CA GLU A 195 -2.81 -26.68 -18.48
C GLU A 195 -3.13 -25.50 -19.40
N LYS A 196 -4.01 -24.60 -18.98
CA LYS A 196 -4.31 -23.36 -19.73
C LYS A 196 -3.07 -22.49 -19.93
N LEU A 197 -2.21 -22.37 -18.92
CA LEU A 197 -0.98 -21.62 -19.04
C LEU A 197 -0.05 -22.26 -20.10
N ARG A 198 0.08 -23.59 -20.14
CA ARG A 198 0.84 -24.30 -21.16
C ARG A 198 0.27 -24.07 -22.56
N GLN A 199 -1.04 -24.21 -22.72
CA GLN A 199 -1.73 -23.95 -24.00
C GLN A 199 -1.55 -22.48 -24.46
N PHE A 200 -1.58 -21.53 -23.53
CA PHE A 200 -1.29 -20.14 -23.84
C PHE A 200 0.14 -19.98 -24.35
N LEU A 201 1.12 -20.57 -23.67
CA LEU A 201 2.53 -20.51 -24.04
C LEU A 201 2.79 -21.18 -25.42
N ASP A 202 2.14 -22.30 -25.70
CA ASP A 202 2.22 -22.99 -26.98
C ASP A 202 1.70 -22.15 -28.16
N THR A 203 0.69 -21.33 -27.91
CA THR A 203 0.05 -20.49 -28.95
C THR A 203 0.65 -19.09 -29.05
N HIS A 204 1.46 -18.67 -28.05
CA HIS A 204 2.05 -17.33 -27.99
C HIS A 204 3.58 -17.37 -27.97
N GLU A 205 4.17 -18.11 -28.92
CA GLU A 205 5.63 -18.24 -29.02
C GLU A 205 6.37 -16.91 -29.13
N TYR A 206 5.73 -15.89 -29.73
CA TYR A 206 6.27 -14.53 -29.92
C TYR A 206 6.39 -13.70 -28.63
N VAL A 207 5.81 -14.14 -27.52
CA VAL A 207 5.86 -13.45 -26.23
C VAL A 207 7.18 -13.75 -25.55
N ASP A 208 7.81 -12.73 -24.98
CA ASP A 208 9.06 -12.84 -24.20
C ASP A 208 8.79 -12.90 -22.71
N VAL A 209 7.78 -12.17 -22.23
CA VAL A 209 7.46 -12.02 -20.82
C VAL A 209 5.98 -12.29 -20.56
N ILE A 210 5.68 -13.20 -19.67
CA ILE A 210 4.34 -13.41 -19.14
C ILE A 210 4.15 -12.48 -17.95
N ARG A 211 3.27 -11.48 -18.11
CA ARG A 211 2.91 -10.54 -17.07
C ARG A 211 1.64 -11.00 -16.39
N PHE A 212 1.78 -11.62 -15.24
CA PHE A 212 0.65 -12.06 -14.44
C PHE A 212 -0.11 -10.85 -13.87
N THR A 213 -1.39 -10.79 -14.18
CA THR A 213 -2.35 -9.83 -13.66
C THR A 213 -3.55 -10.62 -13.20
N THR A 214 -4.18 -10.27 -12.10
CA THR A 214 -5.21 -11.11 -11.48
C THR A 214 -4.68 -12.52 -11.27
N PHE A 215 -3.63 -12.64 -10.45
CA PHE A 215 -2.83 -13.87 -10.36
C PHE A 215 -3.63 -15.01 -9.74
N PHE A 216 -4.09 -14.86 -8.50
CA PHE A 216 -4.90 -15.88 -7.82
C PHE A 216 -6.16 -15.31 -7.18
N HIS A 217 -6.04 -14.18 -6.51
CA HIS A 217 -7.12 -13.55 -5.77
C HIS A 217 -7.24 -12.11 -6.22
N GLN A 218 -8.48 -11.66 -6.24
CA GLN A 218 -8.78 -10.26 -6.50
C GLN A 218 -9.05 -9.55 -5.19
N PHE A 219 -8.98 -8.23 -5.20
CA PHE A 219 -9.63 -7.47 -4.18
C PHE A 219 -11.12 -7.79 -4.18
N THR A 220 -11.75 -7.69 -3.03
CA THR A 220 -13.16 -8.00 -2.87
C THR A 220 -13.95 -6.72 -2.59
N LEU A 221 -14.97 -6.48 -3.40
CA LEU A 221 -15.96 -5.43 -3.16
C LEU A 221 -17.29 -6.09 -2.85
N ILE A 222 -17.93 -5.71 -1.76
CA ILE A 222 -19.27 -6.11 -1.43
C ILE A 222 -20.17 -4.89 -1.50
N PHE A 223 -21.21 -4.98 -2.30
CA PHE A 223 -22.20 -3.93 -2.48
C PHE A 223 -23.44 -4.22 -1.64
N ASP A 224 -24.06 -3.14 -1.16
CA ASP A 224 -25.38 -3.20 -0.57
C ASP A 224 -26.48 -3.26 -1.65
N GLU A 225 -27.72 -3.41 -1.25
CA GLU A 225 -28.90 -3.45 -2.13
C GLU A 225 -29.11 -2.19 -2.97
N LEU A 226 -28.49 -1.06 -2.56
CA LEU A 226 -28.52 0.21 -3.28
C LEU A 226 -27.29 0.40 -4.17
N ALA A 227 -26.49 -0.65 -4.37
CA ALA A 227 -25.26 -0.62 -5.13
C ALA A 227 -24.18 0.34 -4.58
N ARG A 228 -24.13 0.51 -3.25
CA ARG A 228 -23.05 1.23 -2.57
C ARG A 228 -22.05 0.24 -1.99
N GLU A 229 -20.78 0.63 -1.95
CA GLU A 229 -19.77 -0.22 -1.32
C GLU A 229 -20.07 -0.36 0.18
N LYS A 230 -20.22 -1.60 0.60
CA LYS A 230 -20.45 -1.99 1.98
C LYS A 230 -19.15 -2.41 2.66
N TYR A 231 -18.25 -2.99 1.89
CA TYR A 231 -17.02 -3.56 2.39
C TYR A 231 -16.01 -3.75 1.24
N VAL A 232 -14.74 -3.52 1.54
CA VAL A 232 -13.62 -3.70 0.59
C VAL A 232 -12.47 -4.43 1.27
N ASP A 233 -12.03 -5.54 0.68
CA ASP A 233 -10.77 -6.20 1.01
C ASP A 233 -9.79 -6.10 -0.16
N TRP A 234 -8.84 -5.20 -0.05
CA TRP A 234 -7.84 -4.97 -1.10
C TRP A 234 -6.81 -6.08 -1.23
N PHE A 235 -6.67 -6.92 -0.22
CA PHE A 235 -5.65 -7.96 -0.18
C PHE A 235 -6.16 -9.31 -0.67
N GLY A 236 -7.48 -9.46 -0.82
CA GLY A 236 -8.12 -10.68 -1.28
C GLY A 236 -8.11 -11.83 -0.27
N TYR A 237 -7.75 -11.57 0.99
CA TYR A 237 -7.72 -12.63 2.01
C TYR A 237 -9.09 -13.22 2.28
N SER A 238 -10.14 -12.38 2.27
CA SER A 238 -11.52 -12.84 2.46
C SER A 238 -12.04 -13.68 1.30
N ALA A 239 -11.45 -13.55 0.11
CA ALA A 239 -11.85 -14.30 -1.09
C ALA A 239 -11.16 -15.67 -1.23
N SER A 240 -10.57 -16.19 -0.17
CA SER A 240 -9.72 -17.38 -0.22
C SER A 240 -10.08 -18.40 0.86
N VAL A 241 -11.37 -18.58 1.13
CA VAL A 241 -11.87 -19.30 2.31
C VAL A 241 -12.76 -20.50 1.97
N SER A 242 -12.49 -21.18 0.89
CA SER A 242 -13.24 -22.41 0.59
C SER A 242 -13.03 -23.48 1.67
N PRO A 243 -14.00 -24.37 1.90
CA PRO A 243 -13.85 -25.49 2.86
C PRO A 243 -12.57 -26.30 2.67
N TYR A 244 -12.15 -26.47 1.42
CA TYR A 244 -10.89 -27.15 1.10
C TYR A 244 -9.67 -26.45 1.73
N ILE A 245 -9.56 -25.16 1.53
CA ILE A 245 -8.45 -24.35 2.04
C ILE A 245 -8.50 -24.20 3.55
N LEU A 246 -9.69 -24.03 4.11
CA LEU A 246 -9.87 -23.94 5.56
C LEU A 246 -9.46 -25.23 6.27
N GLN A 247 -9.72 -26.40 5.65
CA GLN A 247 -9.23 -27.67 6.18
C GLN A 247 -7.71 -27.76 6.14
N GLN A 248 -7.05 -27.23 5.12
CA GLN A 248 -5.59 -27.20 5.04
C GLN A 248 -5.00 -26.28 6.09
N PHE A 249 -5.61 -25.10 6.31
CA PHE A 249 -5.25 -24.22 7.42
C PHE A 249 -5.33 -24.96 8.76
N GLU A 250 -6.45 -25.62 9.05
CA GLU A 250 -6.62 -26.41 10.29
C GLU A 250 -5.53 -27.48 10.48
N GLN A 251 -5.12 -28.13 9.39
CA GLN A 251 -4.07 -29.13 9.42
C GLN A 251 -2.67 -28.54 9.63
N GLU A 252 -2.37 -27.42 9.02
CA GLU A 252 -1.04 -26.80 9.08
C GLU A 252 -0.84 -25.99 10.36
N VAL A 253 -1.86 -25.20 10.75
CA VAL A 253 -1.76 -24.30 11.90
C VAL A 253 -2.12 -24.99 13.21
N GLY A 254 -2.94 -26.04 13.16
CA GLY A 254 -3.21 -26.93 14.30
C GLY A 254 -4.43 -26.56 15.14
N TYR A 255 -5.26 -25.63 14.69
CA TYR A 255 -6.54 -25.30 15.31
C TYR A 255 -7.64 -24.99 14.28
N PRO A 256 -8.94 -25.12 14.64
CA PRO A 256 -10.04 -24.87 13.73
C PRO A 256 -10.12 -23.41 13.29
N PHE A 257 -10.42 -23.19 12.00
CA PHE A 257 -10.73 -21.85 11.50
C PHE A 257 -12.12 -21.41 11.93
N ARG A 258 -12.23 -20.14 12.35
CA ARG A 258 -13.52 -19.50 12.64
C ARG A 258 -13.78 -18.35 11.67
N PRO A 259 -15.03 -18.18 11.21
CA PRO A 259 -15.41 -17.01 10.39
C PRO A 259 -14.97 -15.69 11.01
N GLU A 260 -15.03 -15.59 12.34
CA GLU A 260 -14.70 -14.38 13.09
C GLU A 260 -13.26 -13.91 12.88
N TYR A 261 -12.33 -14.79 12.50
CA TYR A 261 -10.94 -14.40 12.18
C TYR A 261 -10.86 -13.47 10.97
N ILE A 262 -11.83 -13.51 10.05
CA ILE A 262 -11.96 -12.57 8.92
C ILE A 262 -13.00 -11.50 9.20
N ILE A 263 -14.14 -11.90 9.75
CA ILE A 263 -15.28 -11.00 10.00
C ILE A 263 -14.94 -9.91 11.03
N ASP A 264 -14.11 -10.22 12.01
CA ASP A 264 -13.58 -9.27 12.99
C ASP A 264 -14.66 -8.33 13.55
N GLN A 265 -15.64 -8.89 14.25
CA GLN A 265 -16.76 -8.16 14.87
C GLN A 265 -17.63 -7.37 13.87
N GLY A 266 -17.52 -7.66 12.58
CA GLY A 266 -18.20 -6.94 11.51
C GLY A 266 -17.36 -5.86 10.83
N TYR A 267 -16.11 -5.66 11.26
CA TYR A 267 -15.19 -4.71 10.65
C TYR A 267 -14.41 -5.30 9.45
N MET A 268 -14.53 -6.61 9.22
CA MET A 268 -13.94 -7.33 8.09
C MET A 268 -12.43 -7.16 7.96
N ASN A 269 -11.70 -7.20 9.08
CA ASN A 269 -10.24 -7.03 9.11
C ASN A 269 -9.75 -5.85 8.26
N ASN A 270 -10.42 -4.71 8.40
CA ASN A 270 -10.02 -3.48 7.74
C ASN A 270 -8.54 -3.22 8.00
N THR A 271 -7.80 -2.80 6.97
CA THR A 271 -6.35 -2.57 7.02
C THR A 271 -5.90 -1.59 8.13
N TYR A 272 -6.83 -0.80 8.66
CA TYR A 272 -6.56 0.09 9.79
C TYR A 272 -6.68 -0.59 11.16
N ARG A 273 -7.29 -1.75 11.21
CA ARG A 273 -7.46 -2.47 12.46
C ARG A 273 -6.18 -3.21 12.83
N ILE A 274 -5.94 -3.29 14.13
CA ILE A 274 -4.88 -4.15 14.67
C ILE A 274 -5.26 -5.59 14.35
N PRO A 275 -4.42 -6.35 13.65
CA PRO A 275 -4.75 -7.73 13.30
C PRO A 275 -4.79 -8.61 14.56
N SER A 276 -5.74 -9.55 14.61
CA SER A 276 -5.68 -10.61 15.59
C SER A 276 -4.61 -11.63 15.23
N LYS A 277 -4.11 -12.37 16.23
CA LYS A 277 -3.11 -13.43 16.01
C LYS A 277 -3.61 -14.49 15.04
N GLU A 278 -4.87 -14.86 15.12
CA GLU A 278 -5.49 -15.85 14.23
C GLU A 278 -5.59 -15.35 12.79
N PHE A 279 -5.84 -14.04 12.60
CA PHE A 279 -5.83 -13.44 11.28
C PHE A 279 -4.40 -13.38 10.71
N GLU A 280 -3.42 -13.05 11.53
CA GLU A 280 -2.00 -13.11 11.11
C GLU A 280 -1.58 -14.53 10.71
N ASP A 281 -1.93 -15.53 11.49
CA ASP A 281 -1.67 -16.95 11.18
C ASP A 281 -2.34 -17.36 9.86
N PHE A 282 -3.55 -16.87 9.58
CA PHE A 282 -4.23 -17.10 8.32
C PHE A 282 -3.54 -16.40 7.14
N GLN A 283 -3.09 -15.16 7.31
CA GLN A 283 -2.33 -14.45 6.30
C GLN A 283 -0.99 -15.14 5.99
N ASP A 284 -0.28 -15.61 7.03
CA ASP A 284 0.97 -16.34 6.88
C ASP A 284 0.78 -17.65 6.13
N PHE A 285 -0.26 -18.40 6.50
CA PHE A 285 -0.66 -19.61 5.78
C PHE A 285 -0.95 -19.28 4.31
N GLN A 286 -1.75 -18.26 4.05
CA GLN A 286 -2.11 -17.85 2.70
C GLN A 286 -0.88 -17.44 1.87
N ARG A 287 0.03 -16.65 2.42
CA ARG A 287 1.28 -16.27 1.73
C ARG A 287 2.10 -17.49 1.32
N ARG A 288 2.25 -18.47 2.20
CA ARG A 288 2.99 -19.70 1.89
C ARG A 288 2.32 -20.52 0.78
N GLU A 289 1.00 -20.66 0.84
CA GLU A 289 0.25 -21.41 -0.19
C GLU A 289 0.28 -20.70 -1.55
N VAL A 290 0.11 -19.37 -1.57
CA VAL A 290 0.20 -18.59 -2.80
C VAL A 290 1.63 -18.63 -3.35
N ALA A 291 2.67 -18.57 -2.53
CA ALA A 291 4.05 -18.65 -2.98
C ALA A 291 4.36 -19.99 -3.67
N LYS A 292 3.89 -21.12 -3.10
CA LYS A 292 4.05 -22.46 -3.71
C LYS A 292 3.37 -22.52 -5.08
N LEU A 293 2.14 -22.05 -5.15
CA LEU A 293 1.33 -22.08 -6.37
C LEU A 293 1.90 -21.16 -7.45
N ALA A 294 2.30 -19.96 -7.06
CA ALA A 294 2.95 -19.00 -7.96
C ALA A 294 4.25 -19.56 -8.52
N LYS A 295 5.06 -20.23 -7.68
CA LYS A 295 6.29 -20.88 -8.12
C LYS A 295 6.04 -21.93 -9.19
N GLU A 296 5.02 -22.78 -9.04
CA GLU A 296 4.69 -23.79 -10.05
C GLU A 296 4.36 -23.14 -11.41
N MET A 297 3.63 -22.02 -11.40
CA MET A 297 3.31 -21.30 -12.65
C MET A 297 4.54 -20.60 -13.26
N VAL A 298 5.38 -20.01 -12.43
CA VAL A 298 6.64 -19.40 -12.88
C VAL A 298 7.59 -20.44 -13.45
N ASP A 299 7.70 -21.61 -12.81
CA ASP A 299 8.51 -22.73 -13.32
C ASP A 299 8.02 -23.16 -14.72
N ILE A 300 6.71 -23.26 -14.96
CA ILE A 300 6.14 -23.54 -16.29
C ILE A 300 6.56 -22.46 -17.30
N VAL A 301 6.48 -21.17 -16.96
CA VAL A 301 6.93 -20.10 -17.86
C VAL A 301 8.41 -20.25 -18.22
N HIS A 302 9.24 -20.59 -17.22
CA HIS A 302 10.67 -20.80 -17.42
C HIS A 302 10.98 -22.06 -18.26
N GLU A 303 10.17 -23.11 -18.18
CA GLU A 303 10.30 -24.30 -19.06
C GLU A 303 10.19 -23.92 -20.55
N TYR A 304 9.42 -22.87 -20.87
CA TYR A 304 9.29 -22.32 -22.23
C TYR A 304 10.36 -21.27 -22.58
N GLY A 305 11.33 -21.05 -21.69
CA GLY A 305 12.41 -20.09 -21.91
C GLY A 305 11.97 -18.62 -21.86
N LYS A 306 10.82 -18.34 -21.25
CA LYS A 306 10.25 -17.00 -21.13
C LYS A 306 10.47 -16.44 -19.71
N GLU A 307 10.34 -15.11 -19.57
CA GLU A 307 10.38 -14.46 -18.27
C GLU A 307 8.98 -14.39 -17.64
N ALA A 308 8.91 -14.45 -16.33
CA ALA A 308 7.71 -14.26 -15.55
C ALA A 308 7.76 -12.93 -14.79
N MET A 309 6.75 -12.10 -14.96
CA MET A 309 6.61 -10.81 -14.31
C MET A 309 5.28 -10.74 -13.53
N MET A 310 5.30 -10.09 -12.37
CA MET A 310 4.11 -9.85 -11.56
C MET A 310 3.70 -8.40 -11.62
N PHE A 311 2.42 -8.13 -11.88
CA PHE A 311 1.84 -6.81 -11.73
C PHE A 311 1.36 -6.59 -10.30
N MET A 312 1.94 -5.57 -9.64
CA MET A 312 1.74 -5.28 -8.24
C MET A 312 0.73 -4.13 -7.98
N GLY A 313 0.21 -3.54 -9.04
CA GLY A 313 -0.59 -2.31 -8.92
C GLY A 313 -1.95 -2.50 -8.26
N ASP A 314 -2.60 -3.63 -8.49
CA ASP A 314 -3.97 -3.88 -8.07
C ASP A 314 -4.06 -4.97 -6.98
N HIS A 315 -2.93 -5.41 -6.44
CA HIS A 315 -2.82 -6.32 -5.29
C HIS A 315 -3.63 -7.62 -5.38
N TRP A 316 -3.67 -8.20 -6.56
CA TRP A 316 -4.53 -9.35 -6.84
C TRP A 316 -3.85 -10.71 -6.64
N ILE A 317 -2.79 -10.74 -5.87
CA ILE A 317 -2.03 -11.96 -5.62
C ILE A 317 -2.37 -12.62 -4.28
N GLY A 318 -2.91 -11.86 -3.30
CA GLY A 318 -3.20 -12.39 -1.97
C GLY A 318 -1.96 -12.68 -1.12
N MET A 319 -0.87 -11.92 -1.32
CA MET A 319 0.38 -12.08 -0.57
C MET A 319 0.83 -10.86 0.21
N GLU A 320 0.04 -9.81 0.22
CA GLU A 320 0.43 -8.62 0.98
C GLU A 320 0.32 -8.84 2.50
N PRO A 321 1.24 -8.29 3.28
CA PRO A 321 2.47 -7.62 2.86
C PRO A 321 3.48 -8.60 2.24
N PHE A 322 4.33 -8.10 1.31
CA PHE A 322 5.32 -8.93 0.62
C PHE A 322 6.49 -9.24 1.54
N MET A 323 6.48 -10.41 2.12
CA MET A 323 7.50 -10.94 3.02
C MET A 323 8.55 -11.77 2.27
N ASP A 324 9.41 -12.46 3.01
CA ASP A 324 10.53 -13.21 2.45
C ASP A 324 10.10 -14.37 1.52
N GLU A 325 8.91 -14.93 1.72
CA GLU A 325 8.33 -15.97 0.85
C GLU A 325 8.18 -15.52 -0.59
N PHE A 326 7.99 -14.20 -0.82
CA PHE A 326 7.84 -13.66 -2.16
C PHE A 326 9.07 -13.96 -3.05
N ALA A 327 10.27 -13.88 -2.50
CA ALA A 327 11.50 -14.19 -3.23
C ALA A 327 11.56 -15.67 -3.70
N SER A 328 10.91 -16.58 -2.97
CA SER A 328 10.89 -18.02 -3.30
C SER A 328 10.10 -18.34 -4.58
N ILE A 329 9.22 -17.44 -5.03
CA ILE A 329 8.43 -17.61 -6.25
C ILE A 329 9.35 -17.70 -7.49
N GLY A 330 10.48 -16.96 -7.49
CA GLY A 330 11.43 -16.96 -8.59
C GLY A 330 11.00 -16.08 -9.78
N LEU A 331 10.16 -15.06 -9.55
CA LEU A 331 9.80 -14.08 -10.58
C LEU A 331 11.04 -13.36 -11.11
N ASP A 332 11.08 -13.12 -12.42
CA ASP A 332 12.14 -12.35 -13.05
C ASP A 332 11.96 -10.84 -12.80
N ALA A 333 10.72 -10.38 -12.74
CA ALA A 333 10.43 -8.98 -12.57
C ALA A 333 9.12 -8.73 -11.82
N VAL A 334 9.02 -7.52 -11.28
CA VAL A 334 7.76 -6.93 -10.81
C VAL A 334 7.51 -5.60 -11.50
N VAL A 335 6.26 -5.29 -11.75
CA VAL A 335 5.82 -3.99 -12.27
C VAL A 335 4.73 -3.43 -11.36
N GLY A 336 4.84 -2.16 -10.99
CA GLY A 336 3.86 -1.47 -10.16
C GLY A 336 3.42 -0.14 -10.77
N SER A 337 2.22 0.31 -10.43
CA SER A 337 1.73 1.64 -10.78
C SER A 337 2.43 2.70 -9.94
N VAL A 338 2.90 3.77 -10.57
CA VAL A 338 3.64 4.85 -9.93
C VAL A 338 2.89 6.16 -10.10
N GLY A 339 2.22 6.60 -9.03
CA GLY A 339 1.59 7.92 -8.95
C GLY A 339 2.38 8.89 -8.06
N ASN A 340 3.27 8.35 -7.21
CA ASN A 340 4.05 9.11 -6.24
C ASN A 340 5.20 8.25 -5.68
N GLY A 341 5.98 8.79 -4.75
CA GLY A 341 7.10 8.09 -4.14
C GLY A 341 6.66 6.90 -3.26
N ALA A 342 5.56 7.03 -2.55
CA ALA A 342 5.04 5.94 -1.71
C ALA A 342 4.65 4.73 -2.54
N THR A 343 3.95 4.92 -3.66
CA THR A 343 3.57 3.81 -4.57
C THR A 343 4.77 3.17 -5.25
N LEU A 344 5.79 3.96 -5.62
CA LEU A 344 7.04 3.42 -6.15
C LEU A 344 7.73 2.53 -5.11
N ARG A 345 7.76 2.96 -3.87
CA ARG A 345 8.42 2.24 -2.78
C ARG A 345 7.82 0.86 -2.51
N LEU A 346 6.50 0.68 -2.76
CA LEU A 346 5.82 -0.62 -2.60
C LEU A 346 6.52 -1.77 -3.32
N PHE A 347 7.05 -1.53 -4.50
CA PHE A 347 7.68 -2.58 -5.31
C PHE A 347 9.18 -2.40 -5.52
N SER A 348 9.73 -1.18 -5.40
CA SER A 348 11.18 -0.96 -5.53
C SER A 348 11.96 -1.62 -4.39
N ASP A 349 11.34 -1.80 -3.22
CA ASP A 349 11.92 -2.47 -2.06
C ASP A 349 11.81 -4.01 -2.11
N ILE A 350 11.11 -4.57 -3.11
CA ILE A 350 10.98 -6.02 -3.28
C ILE A 350 12.31 -6.64 -3.71
N LYS A 351 12.73 -7.64 -2.95
CA LYS A 351 13.97 -8.39 -3.19
C LYS A 351 13.70 -9.68 -3.98
N GLY A 352 14.76 -10.22 -4.59
CA GLY A 352 14.69 -11.52 -5.26
C GLY A 352 14.22 -11.48 -6.71
N VAL A 353 14.04 -10.29 -7.31
CA VAL A 353 13.74 -10.12 -8.74
C VAL A 353 14.93 -9.56 -9.52
N LYS A 354 15.04 -9.85 -10.80
CA LYS A 354 16.13 -9.36 -11.66
C LYS A 354 15.99 -7.89 -12.00
N TYR A 355 14.74 -7.40 -12.17
CA TYR A 355 14.46 -5.99 -12.45
C TYR A 355 13.06 -5.58 -11.97
N THR A 356 12.91 -4.28 -11.74
CA THR A 356 11.65 -3.63 -11.41
C THR A 356 11.26 -2.63 -12.48
N GLU A 357 9.97 -2.54 -12.78
CA GLU A 357 9.41 -1.60 -13.74
C GLU A 357 8.36 -0.72 -13.06
N GLY A 358 8.50 0.59 -13.18
CA GLY A 358 7.49 1.54 -12.75
C GLY A 358 6.54 1.87 -13.89
N ARG A 359 5.27 1.49 -13.76
CA ARG A 359 4.23 1.91 -14.69
C ARG A 359 3.83 3.33 -14.37
N PHE A 360 4.44 4.27 -15.10
CA PHE A 360 4.20 5.70 -14.90
C PHE A 360 2.79 6.07 -15.35
N LEU A 361 2.05 6.71 -14.45
CA LEU A 361 0.70 7.19 -14.67
C LEU A 361 0.69 8.70 -14.43
N PRO A 362 -0.09 9.42 -15.21
CA PRO A 362 -1.42 9.79 -14.75
C PRO A 362 -2.40 8.64 -14.88
N TYR A 363 -3.44 8.70 -14.09
CA TYR A 363 -4.45 7.67 -14.06
C TYR A 363 -5.11 7.54 -15.44
N PHE A 364 -5.28 6.31 -15.93
CA PHE A 364 -5.40 6.00 -17.35
C PHE A 364 -6.84 5.90 -17.88
N PHE A 365 -7.81 6.31 -17.10
CA PHE A 365 -9.21 6.25 -17.51
C PHE A 365 -9.76 7.61 -17.93
N PRO A 366 -11.03 7.69 -18.32
CA PRO A 366 -11.71 8.94 -18.64
C PRO A 366 -11.59 10.03 -17.56
N ASP A 367 -11.21 9.66 -16.34
CA ASP A 367 -11.00 10.58 -15.23
C ASP A 367 -9.85 11.57 -15.46
N THR A 368 -8.84 11.17 -16.24
CA THR A 368 -7.70 12.03 -16.60
C THR A 368 -7.80 12.53 -18.04
N PHE A 369 -8.20 11.64 -18.98
CA PHE A 369 -8.22 11.93 -20.42
C PHE A 369 -9.64 12.23 -20.91
N TYR A 370 -10.15 13.39 -20.59
CA TYR A 370 -11.46 13.88 -21.03
C TYR A 370 -11.35 15.30 -21.60
N GLU A 371 -12.34 15.74 -22.36
CA GLU A 371 -12.37 17.08 -22.92
C GLU A 371 -12.39 18.14 -21.80
N GLY A 372 -11.35 18.97 -21.73
CA GLY A 372 -11.14 19.95 -20.67
C GLY A 372 -10.30 19.46 -19.48
N GLY A 373 -9.87 18.19 -19.49
CA GLY A 373 -8.89 17.66 -18.54
C GLY A 373 -7.48 18.16 -18.81
N ASP A 374 -6.60 18.08 -17.80
CA ASP A 374 -5.19 18.49 -17.89
C ASP A 374 -4.26 17.32 -17.50
N PRO A 375 -4.08 16.33 -18.40
CA PRO A 375 -3.22 15.19 -18.12
C PRO A 375 -1.74 15.57 -18.00
N VAL A 376 -1.31 16.69 -18.58
CA VAL A 376 0.08 17.16 -18.46
C VAL A 376 0.36 17.64 -17.04
N LYS A 377 -0.57 18.38 -16.42
CA LYS A 377 -0.42 18.82 -15.04
C LYS A 377 -0.30 17.64 -14.09
N GLU A 378 -1.20 16.68 -14.22
CA GLU A 378 -1.18 15.46 -13.39
C GLU A 378 0.12 14.67 -13.59
N ALA A 379 0.57 14.49 -14.84
CA ALA A 379 1.83 13.84 -15.15
C ALA A 379 3.05 14.54 -14.53
N LYS A 380 3.06 15.88 -14.54
CA LYS A 380 4.11 16.70 -13.91
C LYS A 380 4.15 16.50 -12.40
N GLU A 381 3.01 16.54 -11.75
CA GLU A 381 2.91 16.31 -10.29
C GLU A 381 3.39 14.90 -9.92
N ASN A 382 2.93 13.89 -10.64
CA ASN A 382 3.33 12.50 -10.43
C ASN A 382 4.82 12.28 -10.70
N TRP A 383 5.37 12.87 -11.77
CA TRP A 383 6.79 12.68 -12.11
C TRP A 383 7.72 13.27 -11.07
N VAL A 384 7.43 14.43 -10.52
CA VAL A 384 8.27 15.05 -9.48
C VAL A 384 8.42 14.13 -8.28
N THR A 385 7.32 13.58 -7.75
CA THR A 385 7.36 12.69 -6.58
C THR A 385 7.93 11.31 -6.91
N ALA A 386 7.62 10.76 -8.09
CA ALA A 386 8.22 9.52 -8.57
C ALA A 386 9.73 9.65 -8.77
N ARG A 387 10.20 10.74 -9.38
CA ARG A 387 11.63 11.02 -9.59
C ARG A 387 12.40 11.10 -8.27
N ARG A 388 11.85 11.78 -7.26
CA ARG A 388 12.43 11.82 -5.90
C ARG A 388 12.66 10.41 -5.36
N ALA A 389 11.67 9.55 -5.47
CA ALA A 389 11.76 8.18 -5.01
C ALA A 389 12.74 7.34 -5.85
N ILE A 390 12.75 7.48 -7.18
CA ILE A 390 13.70 6.80 -8.07
C ILE A 390 15.16 7.15 -7.70
N LEU A 391 15.42 8.39 -7.34
CA LEU A 391 16.74 8.84 -6.91
C LEU A 391 17.20 8.18 -5.60
N ARG A 392 16.28 7.70 -4.77
CA ARG A 392 16.57 7.02 -3.49
C ARG A 392 16.47 5.50 -3.58
N SER A 393 15.48 5.00 -4.34
CA SER A 393 15.20 3.58 -4.56
C SER A 393 15.07 3.30 -6.06
N PRO A 394 16.21 3.13 -6.77
CA PRO A 394 16.23 3.06 -8.23
C PRO A 394 15.48 1.85 -8.79
N ILE A 395 14.71 2.09 -9.83
CA ILE A 395 14.09 1.04 -10.66
C ILE A 395 14.84 0.90 -11.99
N GLN A 396 14.64 -0.22 -12.70
CA GLN A 396 15.40 -0.52 -13.90
C GLN A 396 14.69 -0.10 -15.19
N ARG A 397 13.36 0.01 -15.16
CA ARG A 397 12.52 0.35 -16.31
C ARG A 397 11.34 1.21 -15.89
N ILE A 398 10.83 1.96 -16.84
CA ILE A 398 9.52 2.61 -16.71
C ILE A 398 8.61 2.16 -17.86
N GLY A 399 7.30 2.32 -17.67
CA GLY A 399 6.31 2.07 -18.70
C GLY A 399 5.17 3.08 -18.64
N TYR A 400 4.51 3.32 -19.76
CA TYR A 400 3.24 4.04 -19.76
C TYR A 400 2.11 3.08 -19.37
N GLY A 401 1.34 3.44 -18.37
CA GLY A 401 0.33 2.56 -17.78
C GLY A 401 -1.04 2.61 -18.44
N GLY A 402 -1.33 3.67 -19.17
CA GLY A 402 -2.65 3.92 -19.73
C GLY A 402 -2.94 3.24 -21.07
N TYR A 403 -4.07 3.62 -21.67
CA TYR A 403 -4.41 3.29 -23.05
C TYR A 403 -3.81 4.34 -23.98
N LEU A 404 -2.97 3.89 -24.92
CA LEU A 404 -2.30 4.81 -25.87
C LEU A 404 -3.29 5.63 -26.69
N LYS A 405 -4.40 5.03 -27.07
CA LYS A 405 -5.50 5.68 -27.79
C LYS A 405 -6.06 6.91 -27.08
N LEU A 406 -6.12 6.91 -25.76
CA LEU A 406 -6.56 8.07 -24.98
C LEU A 406 -5.47 9.15 -24.96
N ALA A 407 -4.23 8.76 -24.69
CA ALA A 407 -3.09 9.66 -24.62
C ALA A 407 -2.87 10.42 -25.94
N LEU A 408 -3.05 9.76 -27.08
CA LEU A 408 -2.88 10.36 -28.41
C LEU A 408 -3.84 11.54 -28.71
N GLN A 409 -4.90 11.70 -27.93
CA GLN A 409 -5.80 12.86 -28.04
C GLN A 409 -5.21 14.12 -27.39
N PHE A 410 -4.09 13.99 -26.68
CA PHE A 410 -3.40 15.06 -25.95
C PHE A 410 -1.93 15.16 -26.38
N PRO A 411 -1.61 15.83 -27.49
CA PRO A 411 -0.25 15.91 -28.03
C PRO A 411 0.78 16.45 -27.04
N ASP A 412 0.41 17.43 -26.22
CA ASP A 412 1.31 18.02 -25.21
C ASP A 412 1.67 16.98 -24.12
N PHE A 413 0.74 16.08 -23.80
CA PHE A 413 1.01 14.97 -22.89
C PHE A 413 2.00 13.97 -23.52
N VAL A 414 1.81 13.62 -24.78
CA VAL A 414 2.71 12.70 -25.52
C VAL A 414 4.13 13.26 -25.56
N GLU A 415 4.31 14.56 -25.84
CA GLU A 415 5.62 15.20 -25.85
C GLU A 415 6.24 15.26 -24.44
N TYR A 416 5.43 15.54 -23.40
CA TYR A 416 5.92 15.53 -22.03
C TYR A 416 6.41 14.13 -21.60
N ILE A 417 5.71 13.05 -21.90
CA ILE A 417 6.14 11.69 -21.57
C ILE A 417 7.43 11.32 -22.31
N LYS A 418 7.64 11.80 -23.52
CA LYS A 418 8.91 11.64 -24.25
C LYS A 418 10.08 12.24 -23.46
N ASP A 419 9.89 13.42 -22.87
CA ASP A 419 10.89 14.05 -22.01
C ASP A 419 11.13 13.25 -20.74
N VAL A 420 10.07 12.75 -20.09
CA VAL A 420 10.17 11.84 -18.93
C VAL A 420 10.99 10.58 -19.27
N CYS A 421 10.72 9.95 -20.41
CA CYS A 421 11.48 8.77 -20.86
C CYS A 421 12.97 9.07 -21.05
N ARG A 422 13.28 10.24 -21.58
CA ARG A 422 14.67 10.70 -21.79
C ARG A 422 15.37 11.00 -20.47
N GLU A 423 14.67 11.68 -19.55
CA GLU A 423 15.17 11.97 -18.21
C GLU A 423 15.41 10.68 -17.43
N PHE A 424 14.46 9.73 -17.45
CA PHE A 424 14.61 8.44 -16.77
C PHE A 424 15.87 7.68 -17.20
N ARG A 425 16.15 7.61 -18.49
CA ARG A 425 17.40 6.99 -18.99
C ARG A 425 18.65 7.69 -18.45
N THR A 426 18.61 9.01 -18.38
CA THR A 426 19.70 9.80 -17.81
C THR A 426 19.89 9.50 -16.31
N LEU A 427 18.79 9.41 -15.55
CA LEU A 427 18.81 8.99 -14.16
C LEU A 427 19.45 7.61 -14.02
N TYR A 428 18.93 6.63 -14.77
CA TYR A 428 19.43 5.25 -14.72
C TYR A 428 20.94 5.16 -15.01
N ASP A 429 21.42 5.85 -16.07
CA ASP A 429 22.81 5.83 -16.48
C ASP A 429 23.77 6.45 -15.45
N ASN A 430 23.29 7.42 -14.69
CA ASN A 430 24.09 8.04 -13.62
C ASN A 430 24.05 7.24 -12.32
N ILE A 431 22.92 6.62 -11.99
CA ILE A 431 22.70 5.91 -10.71
C ILE A 431 23.28 4.49 -10.75
N ARG A 432 23.04 3.72 -11.79
CA ARG A 432 23.47 2.33 -12.05
C ARG A 432 23.79 1.50 -10.82
N GLY A 433 22.80 0.84 -10.26
CA GLY A 433 22.99 -0.18 -9.22
C GLY A 433 23.69 0.30 -7.95
N THR A 434 23.80 1.61 -7.75
CA THR A 434 24.44 2.22 -6.61
C THR A 434 23.39 2.74 -5.65
N THR A 435 23.50 2.38 -4.37
CA THR A 435 22.69 2.99 -3.31
C THR A 435 23.16 4.43 -3.06
N PRO A 436 22.24 5.40 -2.98
CA PRO A 436 22.59 6.76 -2.62
C PRO A 436 23.10 6.84 -1.17
N TYR A 437 23.85 7.90 -0.88
CA TYR A 437 24.28 8.21 0.47
C TYR A 437 23.06 8.35 1.40
N CYS A 438 23.11 7.70 2.56
CA CYS A 438 22.13 7.78 3.62
C CYS A 438 22.81 8.27 4.90
N VAL A 439 22.22 9.27 5.54
CA VAL A 439 22.78 9.86 6.77
C VAL A 439 22.38 9.07 8.02
N LYS A 440 21.19 8.50 8.06
CA LYS A 440 20.62 7.74 9.18
C LYS A 440 19.76 6.59 8.72
N ARG A 441 19.58 5.60 9.61
CA ARG A 441 18.66 4.47 9.46
C ARG A 441 17.38 4.76 10.23
N VAL A 442 16.28 4.83 9.50
CA VAL A 442 14.95 5.16 10.03
C VAL A 442 14.04 3.95 9.91
N ALA A 443 13.38 3.58 10.98
CA ALA A 443 12.35 2.54 10.97
C ALA A 443 10.95 3.13 11.19
N VAL A 444 10.01 2.80 10.32
CA VAL A 444 8.59 3.07 10.53
C VAL A 444 7.99 1.86 11.24
N LEU A 445 7.45 2.10 12.45
CA LEU A 445 6.85 1.06 13.28
C LEU A 445 5.34 0.99 13.03
N ASN A 446 4.83 -0.16 12.63
CA ASN A 446 3.41 -0.47 12.49
C ASN A 446 3.14 -1.95 12.82
N CYS A 447 1.89 -2.40 12.82
CA CYS A 447 1.57 -3.81 13.13
C CYS A 447 2.08 -4.80 12.07
N TRP A 448 2.31 -4.35 10.83
CA TRP A 448 2.60 -5.24 9.70
C TRP A 448 4.09 -5.47 9.45
N GLY A 449 4.97 -4.63 9.98
CA GLY A 449 6.41 -4.66 9.70
C GLY A 449 6.78 -4.42 8.23
N LYS A 450 5.83 -3.98 7.46
CA LYS A 450 5.98 -3.64 6.03
C LYS A 450 5.06 -2.49 5.68
N MET A 451 5.35 -1.86 4.57
CA MET A 451 4.41 -0.95 3.93
C MET A 451 3.28 -1.76 3.29
N ARG A 452 2.04 -1.32 3.49
CA ARG A 452 0.87 -1.88 2.81
C ARG A 452 0.44 -0.94 1.69
N SER A 453 -0.05 -1.50 0.62
CA SER A 453 -0.50 -0.72 -0.54
C SER A 453 -1.75 0.10 -0.25
N TRP A 454 -2.59 -0.41 0.59
CA TRP A 454 -3.79 0.28 1.04
C TRP A 454 -3.45 1.63 1.68
N GLY A 455 -4.08 2.68 1.21
CA GLY A 455 -3.81 4.05 1.64
C GLY A 455 -2.62 4.73 0.98
N ASN A 456 -1.76 3.98 0.30
CA ASN A 456 -0.63 4.52 -0.46
C ASN A 456 -0.86 4.41 -1.98
N HIS A 457 -1.82 3.61 -2.39
CA HIS A 457 -2.12 3.35 -3.79
C HIS A 457 -3.59 3.64 -4.08
N MET A 458 -3.83 4.55 -4.99
CA MET A 458 -5.17 4.87 -5.47
C MET A 458 -5.49 3.97 -6.65
N VAL A 459 -6.12 2.84 -6.39
CA VAL A 459 -6.67 1.96 -7.41
C VAL A 459 -8.16 2.17 -7.45
N HIS A 460 -8.71 2.33 -8.64
CA HIS A 460 -10.14 2.39 -8.86
C HIS A 460 -10.89 3.32 -7.88
N HIS A 461 -10.96 4.61 -8.22
CA HIS A 461 -11.82 5.59 -7.56
C HIS A 461 -11.41 6.06 -6.17
N ALA A 462 -10.10 6.12 -5.93
CA ALA A 462 -9.51 6.98 -4.89
C ALA A 462 -10.28 7.00 -3.56
N ILE A 463 -10.35 5.86 -2.88
CA ILE A 463 -10.91 5.86 -1.53
C ILE A 463 -9.88 6.51 -0.61
N TYR A 464 -10.12 7.76 -0.23
CA TYR A 464 -9.32 8.48 0.74
C TYR A 464 -9.81 8.20 2.15
N TYR A 465 -8.89 7.76 3.00
CA TYR A 465 -9.15 7.69 4.43
C TYR A 465 -8.47 8.86 5.11
N LYS A 466 -9.22 9.63 5.86
CA LYS A 466 -8.71 10.78 6.63
C LYS A 466 -7.55 10.40 7.56
N GLN A 467 -7.63 9.21 8.14
CA GLN A 467 -6.61 8.68 9.03
C GLN A 467 -5.23 8.52 8.39
N ASN A 468 -5.18 8.48 7.07
CA ASN A 468 -3.93 8.19 6.35
C ASN A 468 -3.09 9.40 6.00
N TYR A 469 -3.60 10.61 6.12
CA TYR A 469 -2.88 11.75 5.56
C TYR A 469 -1.49 11.95 6.18
N SER A 470 -1.34 11.76 7.50
CA SER A 470 -0.03 11.85 8.15
C SER A 470 0.84 10.62 7.87
N TYR A 471 0.26 9.41 7.89
CA TYR A 471 1.01 8.20 7.56
C TYR A 471 1.54 8.26 6.13
N PHE A 472 0.69 8.60 5.17
CA PHE A 472 1.09 8.83 3.79
C PHE A 472 2.12 9.96 3.68
N GLY A 473 1.92 11.07 4.40
CA GLY A 473 2.84 12.21 4.41
C GLY A 473 4.25 11.83 4.86
N ILE A 474 4.37 11.00 5.90
CA ILE A 474 5.65 10.48 6.37
C ILE A 474 6.30 9.58 5.31
N ILE A 475 5.57 8.62 4.73
CA ILE A 475 6.12 7.71 3.72
C ILE A 475 6.58 8.48 2.49
N GLU A 476 5.79 9.44 2.01
CA GLU A 476 6.13 10.25 0.84
C GLU A 476 7.35 11.14 1.13
N ALA A 477 7.42 11.77 2.29
CA ALA A 477 8.58 12.56 2.71
C ALA A 477 9.86 11.72 2.77
N LEU A 478 9.78 10.53 3.38
CA LEU A 478 10.91 9.60 3.49
C LEU A 478 11.36 9.05 2.13
N SER A 479 10.46 8.99 1.15
CA SER A 479 10.78 8.45 -0.19
C SER A 479 11.81 9.29 -0.95
N GLY A 480 11.94 10.59 -0.65
CA GLY A 480 12.96 11.47 -1.23
C GLY A 480 14.10 11.84 -0.25
N ALA A 481 13.98 11.51 1.02
CA ALA A 481 14.94 11.91 2.05
C ALA A 481 16.20 11.03 2.05
N PRO A 482 17.37 11.55 2.50
CA PRO A 482 18.63 10.80 2.51
C PRO A 482 18.74 9.83 3.70
N PHE A 483 17.72 9.01 3.89
CA PHE A 483 17.67 8.00 4.95
C PHE A 483 17.59 6.59 4.36
N ASP A 484 18.18 5.64 5.10
CA ASP A 484 17.92 4.21 4.90
C ASP A 484 16.65 3.87 5.67
N VAL A 485 15.55 3.63 4.94
CA VAL A 485 14.22 3.47 5.51
C VAL A 485 13.83 2.01 5.52
N SER A 486 13.42 1.52 6.69
CA SER A 486 12.88 0.18 6.91
C SER A 486 11.51 0.26 7.60
N PHE A 487 10.81 -0.88 7.61
CA PHE A 487 9.58 -1.06 8.36
C PHE A 487 9.80 -2.18 9.36
N ILE A 488 9.27 -2.01 10.57
CA ILE A 488 9.34 -3.01 11.65
C ILE A 488 7.96 -3.18 12.27
N SER A 489 7.65 -4.39 12.74
CA SER A 489 6.44 -4.68 13.48
C SER A 489 6.68 -4.70 14.99
N PHE A 490 5.59 -4.67 15.76
CA PHE A 490 5.63 -4.92 17.19
C PHE A 490 6.10 -6.36 17.50
N ASP A 491 5.74 -7.31 16.64
CA ASP A 491 6.20 -8.70 16.76
C ASP A 491 7.69 -8.86 16.48
N ASP A 492 8.24 -8.10 15.54
CA ASP A 492 9.70 -8.07 15.33
C ASP A 492 10.41 -7.65 16.61
N ILE A 493 9.88 -6.63 17.32
CA ILE A 493 10.45 -6.16 18.60
C ILE A 493 10.28 -7.24 19.69
N ARG A 494 9.09 -7.87 19.82
CA ARG A 494 8.83 -8.94 20.79
C ARG A 494 9.80 -10.10 20.60
N ASN A 495 9.96 -10.53 19.36
CA ASN A 495 10.79 -11.68 19.03
C ASN A 495 12.29 -11.40 19.11
N ASN A 496 12.72 -10.17 18.78
CA ASN A 496 14.11 -9.77 18.78
C ASN A 496 14.31 -8.28 19.10
N PRO A 497 14.26 -7.85 20.36
CA PRO A 497 14.51 -6.44 20.72
C PRO A 497 15.87 -5.90 20.26
N ASN A 498 16.85 -6.76 20.02
CA ASN A 498 18.17 -6.36 19.56
C ASN A 498 18.18 -5.76 18.14
N LEU A 499 17.13 -5.97 17.35
CA LEU A 499 17.00 -5.34 16.02
C LEU A 499 17.09 -3.81 16.11
N LEU A 500 16.66 -3.21 17.23
CA LEU A 500 16.70 -1.77 17.44
C LEU A 500 18.12 -1.19 17.47
N LYS A 501 19.15 -2.01 17.70
CA LYS A 501 20.57 -1.58 17.65
C LYS A 501 21.03 -1.15 16.26
N ASP A 502 20.32 -1.62 15.24
CA ASP A 502 20.61 -1.28 13.84
C ASP A 502 19.76 -0.11 13.31
N ILE A 503 19.05 0.59 14.19
CA ILE A 503 18.18 1.71 13.89
C ILE A 503 18.69 2.96 14.62
N ASP A 504 18.57 4.12 13.99
CA ASP A 504 18.91 5.40 14.61
C ASP A 504 17.67 6.14 15.10
N VAL A 505 16.55 6.04 14.35
CA VAL A 505 15.27 6.70 14.68
C VAL A 505 14.10 5.76 14.39
N ILE A 506 13.16 5.70 15.33
CA ILE A 506 11.84 5.06 15.14
C ILE A 506 10.82 6.16 14.87
N ILE A 507 9.97 5.96 13.85
CA ILE A 507 8.80 6.80 13.59
C ILE A 507 7.54 5.96 13.81
N ASN A 508 6.62 6.45 14.65
CA ASN A 508 5.30 5.87 14.83
C ASN A 508 4.25 6.93 14.50
N VAL A 509 3.35 6.62 13.59
CA VAL A 509 2.40 7.58 13.02
C VAL A 509 1.04 6.96 12.78
N GLY A 510 -0.02 7.67 13.09
CA GLY A 510 -1.39 7.25 12.83
C GLY A 510 -2.37 7.69 13.91
N ASP A 511 -3.62 7.29 13.76
CA ASP A 511 -4.66 7.47 14.76
C ASP A 511 -4.57 6.38 15.85
N ALA A 512 -5.04 6.67 17.04
CA ALA A 512 -5.07 5.72 18.13
C ALA A 512 -5.80 4.43 17.77
N ASP A 513 -5.37 3.34 18.38
CA ASP A 513 -5.96 2.00 18.21
C ASP A 513 -6.08 1.53 16.76
N THR A 514 -5.15 1.98 15.90
CA THR A 514 -5.01 1.53 14.51
C THR A 514 -3.77 0.67 14.30
N ALA A 515 -3.75 -0.10 13.22
CA ALA A 515 -2.59 -0.89 12.83
C ALA A 515 -1.34 -0.05 12.52
N GLN A 516 -1.51 1.24 12.17
CA GLN A 516 -0.40 2.15 11.94
C GLN A 516 0.25 2.60 13.26
N SER A 517 -0.56 3.01 14.25
CA SER A 517 -0.05 3.49 15.55
C SER A 517 0.23 2.38 16.53
N GLY A 518 -0.48 1.24 16.45
CA GLY A 518 -0.21 0.04 17.22
C GLY A 518 -1.16 -0.26 18.38
N GLY A 519 -1.91 0.73 18.91
CA GLY A 519 -2.91 0.55 19.96
C GLY A 519 -2.42 -0.27 21.16
N GLU A 520 -3.12 -1.36 21.47
CA GLU A 520 -2.81 -2.23 22.62
C GLU A 520 -1.41 -2.86 22.61
N ASN A 521 -0.70 -2.87 21.48
CA ASN A 521 0.71 -3.31 21.47
C ASN A 521 1.60 -2.47 22.37
N TRP A 522 1.20 -1.24 22.68
CA TRP A 522 1.95 -0.34 23.55
C TRP A 522 1.81 -0.62 25.05
N ILE A 523 0.94 -1.55 25.46
CA ILE A 523 0.89 -2.05 26.84
C ILE A 523 1.64 -3.38 27.02
N ASP A 524 2.24 -3.91 25.96
CA ASP A 524 3.13 -5.06 26.04
C ASP A 524 4.47 -4.63 26.69
N GLU A 525 4.83 -5.29 27.80
CA GLU A 525 6.02 -4.97 28.58
C GLU A 525 7.30 -5.07 27.75
N THR A 526 7.40 -6.08 26.89
CA THR A 526 8.59 -6.28 26.05
C THR A 526 8.76 -5.17 25.04
N VAL A 527 7.68 -4.77 24.37
CA VAL A 527 7.69 -3.71 23.37
C VAL A 527 8.04 -2.36 24.01
N ILE A 528 7.29 -1.97 25.03
CA ILE A 528 7.44 -0.63 25.62
C ILE A 528 8.79 -0.45 26.29
N THR A 529 9.29 -1.49 26.97
CA THR A 529 10.61 -1.41 27.62
C THR A 529 11.74 -1.40 26.60
N ALA A 530 11.64 -2.18 25.51
CA ALA A 530 12.65 -2.16 24.46
C ALA A 530 12.74 -0.79 23.77
N VAL A 531 11.61 -0.17 23.45
CA VAL A 531 11.59 1.18 22.84
C VAL A 531 12.10 2.23 23.79
N LYS A 532 11.72 2.19 25.07
CA LYS A 532 12.23 3.12 26.10
C LYS A 532 13.75 2.95 26.29
N GLU A 533 14.24 1.72 26.37
CA GLU A 533 15.66 1.43 26.48
C GLU A 533 16.44 1.94 25.25
N PHE A 534 15.91 1.74 24.05
CA PHE A 534 16.47 2.24 22.81
C PHE A 534 16.65 3.76 22.86
N VAL A 535 15.59 4.51 23.22
CA VAL A 535 15.68 5.97 23.29
C VAL A 535 16.60 6.40 24.44
N TYR A 536 16.49 5.79 25.63
CA TYR A 536 17.33 6.13 26.77
C TYR A 536 18.83 6.01 26.45
N ASN A 537 19.21 5.05 25.60
CA ASN A 537 20.57 4.81 25.19
C ASN A 537 21.07 5.70 24.03
N GLY A 538 20.21 6.56 23.47
CA GLY A 538 20.61 7.56 22.44
C GLY A 538 19.84 7.45 21.12
N GLY A 539 18.88 6.55 20.99
CA GLY A 539 17.99 6.48 19.84
C GLY A 539 17.00 7.64 19.77
N GLY A 540 16.50 7.95 18.59
CA GLY A 540 15.45 8.95 18.37
C GLY A 540 14.06 8.32 18.25
N PHE A 541 13.04 9.00 18.76
CA PHE A 541 11.64 8.62 18.56
C PHE A 541 10.83 9.82 18.04
N ILE A 542 10.15 9.64 16.91
CA ILE A 542 9.25 10.65 16.33
C ILE A 542 7.83 10.09 16.32
N GLY A 543 6.94 10.77 17.04
CA GLY A 543 5.53 10.45 17.09
C GLY A 543 4.69 11.45 16.31
N VAL A 544 3.78 10.97 15.45
CA VAL A 544 2.91 11.84 14.62
C VAL A 544 1.45 11.41 14.76
N GLY A 545 0.59 12.35 15.06
CA GLY A 545 -0.83 12.12 15.28
C GLY A 545 -1.11 11.65 16.71
N GLU A 546 -1.53 10.41 16.87
CA GLU A 546 -1.71 9.73 18.17
C GLU A 546 -0.74 8.54 18.27
N PRO A 547 0.58 8.81 18.32
CA PRO A 547 1.59 7.77 18.42
C PRO A 547 1.60 7.13 19.79
N ALA A 548 1.88 5.84 19.86
CA ALA A 548 1.92 5.08 21.11
C ALA A 548 0.66 5.23 21.98
N ALA A 549 -0.48 5.45 21.33
CA ALA A 549 -1.74 5.75 21.99
C ALA A 549 -2.55 4.49 22.30
N HIS A 550 -2.81 4.27 23.56
CA HIS A 550 -3.78 3.31 24.09
C HIS A 550 -4.11 3.68 25.52
N GLN A 551 -5.40 3.82 25.84
CA GLN A 551 -5.80 4.24 27.19
C GLN A 551 -5.52 3.15 28.22
N TRP A 552 -4.47 3.34 29.03
CA TRP A 552 -4.05 2.38 30.04
C TRP A 552 -3.39 3.04 31.22
N GLN A 553 -3.74 2.62 32.47
CA GLN A 553 -3.12 3.03 33.71
C GLN A 553 -2.99 4.57 33.89
N GLY A 554 -4.00 5.31 33.46
CA GLY A 554 -4.06 6.76 33.60
C GLY A 554 -3.31 7.57 32.53
N LYS A 555 -2.83 6.92 31.50
CA LYS A 555 -2.17 7.54 30.34
C LYS A 555 -2.93 7.19 29.06
N PHE A 556 -2.82 8.06 28.08
CA PHE A 556 -3.24 7.80 26.70
C PHE A 556 -2.03 7.54 25.81
N PHE A 557 -1.01 8.42 25.86
CA PHE A 557 0.26 8.15 25.21
C PHE A 557 1.16 7.32 26.13
N GLN A 558 1.43 6.07 25.76
CA GLN A 558 2.24 5.17 26.59
C GLN A 558 3.74 5.54 26.61
N LEU A 559 4.17 6.42 25.68
CA LEU A 559 5.50 7.03 25.62
C LEU A 559 5.49 8.53 25.95
N ASP A 560 4.59 8.97 26.83
CA ASP A 560 4.45 10.36 27.27
C ASP A 560 5.76 10.95 27.83
N ASP A 561 6.54 10.13 28.49
CA ASP A 561 7.87 10.48 29.04
C ASP A 561 8.93 10.76 27.95
N ILE A 562 8.78 10.18 26.77
CA ILE A 562 9.64 10.41 25.60
C ILE A 562 9.08 11.55 24.75
N LEU A 563 7.77 11.54 24.47
CA LEU A 563 7.10 12.53 23.61
C LEU A 563 6.96 13.89 24.28
N GLY A 564 6.91 13.92 25.61
CA GLY A 564 6.72 15.14 26.38
C GLY A 564 5.30 15.67 26.40
N VAL A 565 4.35 14.92 25.87
CA VAL A 565 2.95 15.33 25.74
C VAL A 565 1.99 14.23 26.18
N GLU A 566 0.76 14.66 26.50
CA GLU A 566 -0.36 13.77 26.78
C GLU A 566 -1.64 14.36 26.18
N GLU A 567 -2.66 13.54 25.99
CA GLU A 567 -3.96 13.97 25.47
C GLU A 567 -5.01 14.02 26.59
N GLU A 568 -5.73 15.13 26.67
CA GLU A 568 -6.87 15.26 27.55
C GLU A 568 -8.11 14.59 26.94
N ARG A 569 -8.60 13.55 27.57
CA ARG A 569 -9.71 12.73 27.06
C ARG A 569 -11.05 13.03 27.73
N GLY A 570 -11.07 13.79 28.82
CA GLY A 570 -12.27 14.06 29.60
C GLY A 570 -12.97 15.36 29.25
N PHE A 571 -12.22 16.39 28.90
CA PHE A 571 -12.73 17.73 28.59
C PHE A 571 -11.77 18.49 27.66
N ASN A 572 -12.27 19.53 27.01
CA ASN A 572 -11.44 20.38 26.16
C ASN A 572 -10.48 21.23 26.99
N LEU A 573 -9.28 21.46 26.50
CA LEU A 573 -8.33 22.38 27.10
C LEU A 573 -8.88 23.81 27.08
N ASN A 574 -8.58 24.56 28.13
CA ASN A 574 -8.91 25.98 28.21
C ASN A 574 -7.84 26.77 27.42
N THR A 575 -8.18 27.19 26.21
CA THR A 575 -7.26 27.88 25.31
C THR A 575 -7.15 29.40 25.54
N ASP A 576 -7.92 29.97 26.48
CA ASP A 576 -8.02 31.43 26.61
C ASP A 576 -7.08 32.05 27.65
N LYS A 577 -6.47 31.28 28.53
CA LYS A 577 -5.82 31.81 29.73
C LYS A 577 -4.30 31.68 29.82
N TYR A 578 -3.71 30.70 29.14
CA TYR A 578 -2.28 30.40 29.27
C TYR A 578 -1.64 30.14 27.92
N ASN A 579 -0.61 30.89 27.59
CA ASN A 579 0.31 30.56 26.51
C ASN A 579 1.64 30.15 27.13
N TRP A 580 2.15 29.02 26.66
CA TRP A 580 3.50 28.59 26.98
C TRP A 580 4.49 29.30 26.06
N GLU A 581 5.74 29.39 26.48
CA GLU A 581 6.80 29.86 25.60
C GLU A 581 6.97 28.92 24.42
N GLU A 582 7.01 29.45 23.19
CA GLU A 582 7.29 28.72 21.96
C GLU A 582 8.74 28.92 21.54
N HIS A 583 9.39 27.86 21.09
CA HIS A 583 10.77 27.86 20.60
C HIS A 583 10.80 27.68 19.08
N ARG A 584 10.23 28.63 18.34
CA ARG A 584 10.15 28.60 16.86
C ARG A 584 11.52 28.78 16.19
N ASP A 585 12.54 29.19 16.92
CA ASP A 585 13.95 29.26 16.50
C ASP A 585 14.70 27.92 16.67
N HIS A 586 14.00 26.86 17.07
CA HIS A 586 14.58 25.54 17.24
C HIS A 586 15.10 24.95 15.92
N PHE A 587 16.22 24.21 15.97
CA PHE A 587 16.85 23.55 14.81
C PHE A 587 15.89 22.88 13.84
N ILE A 588 14.86 22.21 14.33
CA ILE A 588 13.89 21.50 13.48
C ILE A 588 13.12 22.44 12.55
N LEU A 589 12.89 23.68 12.98
CA LEU A 589 12.02 24.65 12.29
C LEU A 589 12.77 25.69 11.45
N GLU A 590 14.10 25.76 11.52
CA GLU A 590 14.88 26.83 10.85
C GLU A 590 14.58 26.95 9.36
N ASP A 591 14.50 25.82 8.61
CA ASP A 591 14.26 25.86 7.17
C ASP A 591 12.78 26.08 6.79
N SER A 592 11.89 26.03 7.76
CA SER A 592 10.45 26.22 7.57
C SER A 592 9.97 27.62 7.99
N GLU A 593 10.90 28.50 8.40
CA GLU A 593 10.58 29.83 8.94
C GLU A 593 9.64 29.77 10.16
N GLY A 594 9.69 28.67 10.91
CA GLY A 594 8.84 28.43 12.08
C GLY A 594 7.38 28.04 11.72
N GLU A 595 7.12 27.68 10.47
CA GLU A 595 5.79 27.30 10.00
C GLU A 595 5.72 25.81 9.63
N VAL A 596 4.67 25.13 10.06
CA VAL A 596 4.37 23.72 9.74
C VAL A 596 2.89 23.61 9.40
N ASP A 597 2.58 22.89 8.34
CA ASP A 597 1.19 22.48 8.05
C ASP A 597 0.90 21.19 8.82
N PHE A 598 -0.01 21.27 9.78
CA PHE A 598 -0.45 20.11 10.56
C PHE A 598 -1.67 19.41 9.98
N GLY A 599 -2.26 19.93 8.89
CA GLY A 599 -3.52 19.45 8.36
C GLY A 599 -4.64 19.53 9.40
N GLU A 600 -5.35 18.43 9.60
CA GLU A 600 -6.37 18.34 10.66
C GLU A 600 -5.80 18.02 12.06
N GLY A 601 -4.54 18.27 12.33
CA GLY A 601 -3.79 17.91 13.54
C GLY A 601 -4.59 17.60 14.81
N LYS A 602 -4.08 16.74 15.66
CA LYS A 602 -4.79 16.29 16.87
C LYS A 602 -5.07 17.40 17.85
N LYS A 603 -6.17 17.26 18.60
CA LYS A 603 -6.68 18.25 19.56
C LYS A 603 -6.44 17.80 20.99
N ASN A 604 -6.59 18.74 21.92
CA ASN A 604 -6.47 18.50 23.37
C ASN A 604 -5.11 17.95 23.82
N ILE A 605 -4.07 18.17 23.05
CA ILE A 605 -2.69 17.76 23.38
C ILE A 605 -2.09 18.81 24.31
N PHE A 606 -1.57 18.40 25.46
CA PHE A 606 -0.91 19.29 26.41
C PHE A 606 0.52 18.83 26.75
N ALA A 607 1.37 19.78 27.09
CA ALA A 607 2.76 19.51 27.45
C ALA A 607 2.89 19.01 28.88
N LEU A 608 3.80 18.05 29.07
CA LEU A 608 4.26 17.58 30.37
C LEU A 608 5.46 18.41 30.85
N PRO A 609 5.85 18.33 32.15
CA PRO A 609 7.04 19.01 32.66
C PRO A 609 8.31 18.67 31.87
N GLU A 610 9.20 19.64 31.73
CA GLU A 610 10.48 19.52 31.03
C GLU A 610 10.37 19.31 29.52
N THR A 611 9.21 19.61 28.94
CA THR A 611 8.97 19.57 27.50
C THR A 611 9.22 20.93 26.89
N GLU A 612 9.96 20.98 25.81
CA GLU A 612 10.15 22.17 24.99
C GLU A 612 9.08 22.22 23.89
N ILE A 613 8.24 23.24 23.93
CA ILE A 613 7.15 23.45 22.96
C ILE A 613 7.70 24.23 21.78
N LEU A 614 7.62 23.67 20.59
CA LEU A 614 8.07 24.36 19.36
C LEU A 614 6.93 25.17 18.74
N ILE A 615 5.74 24.57 18.63
CA ILE A 615 4.54 25.20 18.07
C ILE A 615 3.31 24.78 18.90
N GLN A 616 2.47 25.75 19.20
CA GLN A 616 1.18 25.54 19.83
C GLN A 616 0.10 26.40 19.15
N ASN A 617 -1.14 25.95 19.29
CA ASN A 617 -2.31 26.77 18.99
C ASN A 617 -3.03 27.03 20.32
N HIS A 618 -2.82 28.23 20.89
CA HIS A 618 -3.14 28.52 22.28
C HIS A 618 -2.42 27.52 23.25
N GLN A 619 -3.14 26.70 23.97
CA GLN A 619 -2.55 25.69 24.85
C GLN A 619 -2.42 24.29 24.21
N GLU A 620 -2.99 24.10 23.05
CA GLU A 620 -2.86 22.83 22.33
C GLU A 620 -1.49 22.74 21.69
N VAL A 621 -0.71 21.77 22.10
CA VAL A 621 0.61 21.50 21.55
C VAL A 621 0.46 20.88 20.17
N GLN A 622 1.05 21.52 19.17
CA GLN A 622 1.11 21.00 17.80
C GLN A 622 2.45 20.34 17.51
N MET A 623 3.53 20.86 18.11
CA MET A 623 4.86 20.28 17.99
C MET A 623 5.66 20.51 19.27
N ALA A 624 6.32 19.47 19.76
CA ALA A 624 7.12 19.50 20.96
C ALA A 624 8.31 18.54 20.88
N VAL A 625 9.33 18.80 21.71
CA VAL A 625 10.50 17.95 21.83
C VAL A 625 10.86 17.71 23.29
N LYS A 626 11.47 16.56 23.57
CA LYS A 626 11.92 16.20 24.90
C LYS A 626 13.16 15.32 24.89
N ASN A 627 14.04 15.52 25.86
CA ASN A 627 15.15 14.61 26.11
C ASN A 627 14.71 13.46 27.01
N PHE A 628 15.16 12.23 26.68
CA PHE A 628 14.94 11.05 27.51
C PHE A 628 16.25 10.23 27.58
N GLY A 629 16.92 10.30 28.73
CA GLY A 629 18.26 9.74 28.86
C GLY A 629 19.26 10.42 27.92
N LYS A 630 19.87 9.65 27.02
CA LYS A 630 20.78 10.16 25.98
C LYS A 630 20.08 10.44 24.65
N GLY A 631 18.83 9.95 24.49
CA GLY A 631 18.04 10.10 23.28
C GLY A 631 16.99 11.20 23.38
N ARG A 632 16.22 11.36 22.34
CA ARG A 632 15.30 12.48 22.15
C ARG A 632 13.99 12.05 21.50
N GLY A 633 12.89 12.58 21.99
CA GLY A 633 11.57 12.43 21.42
C GLY A 633 11.07 13.69 20.72
N VAL A 634 10.32 13.51 19.64
CA VAL A 634 9.62 14.57 18.91
C VAL A 634 8.15 14.20 18.78
N TYR A 635 7.29 15.12 19.12
CA TYR A 635 5.85 15.01 18.89
C TYR A 635 5.40 16.00 17.81
N ILE A 636 4.55 15.53 16.88
CA ILE A 636 3.94 16.34 15.81
C ILE A 636 2.46 15.94 15.72
N SER A 637 1.53 16.89 15.84
CA SER A 637 0.09 16.61 15.89
C SER A 637 -0.52 16.12 14.56
N GLY A 638 0.18 16.33 13.45
CA GLY A 638 -0.17 15.88 12.10
C GLY A 638 0.88 16.38 11.10
N LEU A 639 1.14 15.63 10.03
CA LEU A 639 2.16 16.00 9.04
C LEU A 639 1.78 15.52 7.62
N PRO A 640 0.85 16.21 6.94
CA PRO A 640 0.57 15.93 5.54
C PRO A 640 1.80 16.20 4.67
N TYR A 641 1.86 15.57 3.50
CA TYR A 641 2.98 15.75 2.59
C TYR A 641 3.03 17.15 1.99
N SER A 642 4.18 17.77 2.11
CA SER A 642 4.66 18.91 1.33
C SER A 642 6.17 18.95 1.36
N PHE A 643 6.81 19.70 0.45
CA PHE A 643 8.29 19.85 0.51
C PHE A 643 8.74 20.51 1.80
N LYS A 644 7.99 21.51 2.29
CA LYS A 644 8.28 22.17 3.57
C LYS A 644 8.16 21.17 4.74
N ASN A 645 7.08 20.41 4.83
CA ASN A 645 6.90 19.38 5.85
C ASN A 645 7.94 18.26 5.76
N SER A 646 8.35 17.88 4.55
CA SER A 646 9.44 16.91 4.35
C SER A 646 10.76 17.41 4.92
N ARG A 647 11.05 18.72 4.82
CA ARG A 647 12.22 19.34 5.41
C ARG A 647 12.15 19.38 6.94
N VAL A 648 10.96 19.64 7.51
CA VAL A 648 10.74 19.56 8.96
C VAL A 648 11.01 18.13 9.46
N LEU A 649 10.46 17.11 8.78
CA LEU A 649 10.73 15.71 9.13
C LEU A 649 12.23 15.36 9.02
N TYR A 650 12.90 15.80 7.95
CA TYR A 650 14.33 15.57 7.76
C TYR A 650 15.14 16.10 8.94
N ARG A 651 14.88 17.35 9.37
CA ARG A 651 15.55 17.97 10.50
C ARG A 651 15.15 17.34 11.84
N ALA A 652 13.89 16.89 11.99
CA ALA A 652 13.45 16.15 13.17
C ALA A 652 14.20 14.81 13.34
N VAL A 653 14.47 14.11 12.24
CA VAL A 653 15.28 12.87 12.26
C VAL A 653 16.70 13.18 12.68
N LEU A 654 17.34 14.21 12.15
CA LEU A 654 18.70 14.61 12.55
C LEU A 654 18.76 15.00 14.02
N TRP A 655 17.81 15.82 14.48
CA TRP A 655 17.80 16.28 15.87
C TRP A 655 17.55 15.10 16.84
N SER A 656 16.55 14.26 16.55
CA SER A 656 16.23 13.13 17.43
C SER A 656 17.35 12.10 17.53
N SER A 657 18.18 11.97 16.49
CA SER A 657 19.36 11.11 16.47
C SER A 657 20.68 11.80 16.87
N SER A 658 20.61 13.03 17.41
CA SER A 658 21.78 13.82 17.81
C SER A 658 22.83 13.98 16.69
N ALA A 659 22.36 14.28 15.48
CA ALA A 659 23.16 14.37 14.26
C ALA A 659 23.03 15.73 13.55
N GLU A 660 22.77 16.79 14.29
CA GLU A 660 22.61 18.15 13.76
C GLU A 660 23.85 18.63 12.99
N ASP A 661 25.04 18.17 13.40
CA ASP A 661 26.33 18.44 12.75
C ASP A 661 26.44 17.81 11.34
N GLN A 662 25.57 16.84 11.01
CA GLN A 662 25.55 16.20 9.70
C GLN A 662 24.62 16.90 8.70
N LEU A 663 23.92 17.96 9.10
CA LEU A 663 22.99 18.69 8.24
C LEU A 663 23.68 19.13 6.94
N HIS A 664 24.85 19.72 7.01
CA HIS A 664 25.57 20.26 5.87
C HIS A 664 26.42 19.21 5.11
N CYS A 665 25.86 17.99 4.97
CA CYS A 665 26.46 16.91 4.18
C CYS A 665 25.47 16.48 3.10
N TRP A 666 25.74 16.82 1.83
CA TRP A 666 24.83 16.61 0.70
C TRP A 666 23.48 17.27 0.92
N TYR A 667 23.46 18.56 1.10
CA TYR A 667 22.33 19.33 1.55
C TYR A 667 22.10 20.59 0.69
N SER A 668 20.87 21.06 0.65
CA SER A 668 20.45 22.31 0.02
C SER A 668 19.69 23.17 1.03
N THR A 669 19.96 24.47 1.07
CA THR A 669 19.23 25.40 1.96
C THR A 669 17.78 25.63 1.55
N ASN A 670 17.44 25.39 0.29
CA ASN A 670 16.07 25.52 -0.21
C ASN A 670 15.33 24.16 -0.12
N TYR A 671 14.20 24.11 0.57
CA TYR A 671 13.42 22.87 0.74
C TYR A 671 12.81 22.32 -0.57
N ASN A 672 12.71 23.13 -1.62
CA ASN A 672 12.28 22.67 -2.94
C ASN A 672 13.40 22.03 -3.75
N VAL A 673 14.64 22.09 -3.26
CA VAL A 673 15.82 21.57 -3.93
C VAL A 673 16.44 20.46 -3.08
N GLU A 674 16.72 19.32 -3.69
CA GLU A 674 17.33 18.17 -3.01
C GLU A 674 18.69 17.82 -3.60
N VAL A 675 19.57 17.22 -2.78
CA VAL A 675 20.89 16.75 -3.18
C VAL A 675 20.96 15.24 -2.96
N HIS A 676 21.26 14.49 -4.02
CA HIS A 676 21.41 13.03 -3.95
C HIS A 676 22.81 12.62 -4.38
N ALA A 677 23.55 11.99 -3.48
CA ALA A 677 24.95 11.61 -3.73
C ALA A 677 25.11 10.11 -3.91
N TYR A 678 25.81 9.73 -4.95
CA TYR A 678 26.16 8.35 -5.31
C TYR A 678 27.67 8.20 -5.20
N VAL A 679 28.16 8.18 -3.98
CA VAL A 679 29.60 8.24 -3.65
C VAL A 679 30.39 7.13 -4.36
N LYS A 680 29.82 5.91 -4.46
CA LYS A 680 30.46 4.79 -5.15
C LYS A 680 30.64 5.03 -6.66
N ASN A 681 29.80 5.88 -7.27
CA ASN A 681 29.91 6.27 -8.67
C ASN A 681 30.70 7.55 -8.87
N GLY A 682 31.16 8.20 -7.78
CA GLY A 682 31.85 9.49 -7.83
C GLY A 682 30.95 10.63 -8.33
N LYS A 683 29.64 10.55 -8.13
CA LYS A 683 28.65 11.50 -8.67
C LYS A 683 27.64 11.95 -7.62
N TYR A 684 27.11 13.15 -7.82
CA TYR A 684 25.91 13.63 -7.13
C TYR A 684 25.04 14.45 -8.09
N CYS A 685 23.78 14.61 -7.76
CA CYS A 685 22.92 15.54 -8.47
C CYS A 685 22.23 16.50 -7.50
N VAL A 686 21.86 17.64 -8.05
CA VAL A 686 21.01 18.64 -7.42
C VAL A 686 19.71 18.73 -8.25
N VAL A 687 18.57 18.69 -7.59
CA VAL A 687 17.26 18.55 -8.23
C VAL A 687 16.34 19.63 -7.73
N ASN A 688 15.79 20.42 -8.65
CA ASN A 688 14.67 21.30 -8.38
C ASN A 688 13.37 20.50 -8.53
N ASN A 689 12.63 20.31 -7.44
CA ASN A 689 11.39 19.55 -7.40
C ASN A 689 10.13 20.41 -7.66
N THR A 690 10.30 21.60 -8.24
CA THR A 690 9.20 22.49 -8.61
C THR A 690 9.29 22.91 -10.07
N TYR A 691 8.20 23.40 -10.63
CA TYR A 691 8.15 23.97 -11.97
C TYR A 691 8.39 25.49 -11.98
N GLU A 692 9.04 26.01 -10.92
CA GLU A 692 9.50 27.39 -10.80
C GLU A 692 11.03 27.41 -10.62
N PRO A 693 11.73 28.43 -11.12
CA PRO A 693 13.16 28.59 -10.85
C PRO A 693 13.44 28.70 -9.35
N GLN A 694 14.56 28.13 -8.90
CA GLN A 694 14.97 28.12 -7.50
C GLN A 694 16.41 28.55 -7.33
N ASP A 695 16.68 29.37 -6.31
CA ASP A 695 18.03 29.69 -5.86
C ASP A 695 18.33 28.94 -4.55
N THR A 696 19.55 28.44 -4.40
CA THR A 696 19.95 27.69 -3.22
C THR A 696 21.45 27.75 -2.98
N ILE A 697 21.87 27.43 -1.74
CA ILE A 697 23.25 27.09 -1.41
C ILE A 697 23.30 25.56 -1.28
N VAL A 698 24.20 24.93 -2.04
CA VAL A 698 24.44 23.48 -2.03
C VAL A 698 25.66 23.18 -1.19
N TYR A 699 25.52 22.26 -0.24
CA TYR A 699 26.64 21.70 0.56
C TYR A 699 27.00 20.32 0.03
N LYS A 700 28.28 20.06 -0.15
CA LYS A 700 28.85 18.77 -0.54
C LYS A 700 29.12 17.88 0.68
N GLY A 701 29.55 16.64 0.42
CA GLY A 701 29.89 15.68 1.48
C GLY A 701 31.05 16.07 2.36
N ASP A 702 31.94 16.95 1.91
CA ASP A 702 33.06 17.53 2.69
C ASP A 702 32.69 18.82 3.43
N GLY A 703 31.43 19.25 3.36
CA GLY A 703 30.95 20.49 3.97
C GLY A 703 31.23 21.75 3.15
N SER A 704 31.95 21.67 2.04
CA SER A 704 32.16 22.82 1.14
C SER A 704 30.81 23.16 0.45
N SER A 705 30.63 24.47 0.15
CA SER A 705 29.36 24.93 -0.42
C SER A 705 29.53 25.86 -1.61
N PHE A 706 28.50 26.01 -2.40
CA PHE A 706 28.41 26.95 -3.52
C PHE A 706 26.97 27.39 -3.76
N GLU A 707 26.79 28.60 -4.28
CA GLU A 707 25.50 29.13 -4.72
C GLU A 707 25.10 28.50 -6.06
N LEU A 708 23.81 28.18 -6.23
CA LEU A 708 23.30 27.55 -7.42
C LEU A 708 21.92 28.11 -7.79
N HIS A 709 21.79 28.52 -9.05
CA HIS A 709 20.50 28.77 -9.69
C HIS A 709 20.07 27.56 -10.47
N MET A 710 18.80 27.14 -10.29
CA MET A 710 18.16 26.00 -10.97
C MET A 710 16.96 26.51 -11.76
N ASP A 711 16.87 26.14 -13.02
CA ASP A 711 15.67 26.32 -13.81
C ASP A 711 14.51 25.42 -13.30
N ALA A 712 13.30 25.67 -13.81
CA ALA A 712 12.11 24.89 -13.47
C ALA A 712 12.34 23.38 -13.73
N ASN A 713 12.09 22.57 -12.73
CA ASN A 713 12.20 21.09 -12.78
C ASN A 713 13.58 20.54 -13.20
N GLU A 714 14.64 21.37 -13.10
CA GLU A 714 15.98 21.02 -13.57
C GLU A 714 16.68 20.00 -12.65
N ILE A 715 17.49 19.11 -13.25
CA ILE A 715 18.44 18.25 -12.55
C ILE A 715 19.84 18.49 -13.11
N LYS A 716 20.79 18.78 -12.22
CA LYS A 716 22.19 19.00 -12.55
C LYS A 716 23.07 17.91 -11.93
N TRP A 717 23.90 17.28 -12.76
CA TRP A 717 24.84 16.24 -12.35
C TRP A 717 26.25 16.78 -12.22
N TYR A 718 26.93 16.38 -11.14
CA TYR A 718 28.30 16.80 -10.80
C TYR A 718 29.18 15.59 -10.47
N GLN A 719 30.48 15.77 -10.61
CA GLN A 719 31.46 14.82 -10.10
C GLN A 719 31.74 15.18 -8.63
N ILE A 720 32.02 14.16 -7.78
CA ILE A 720 32.44 14.32 -6.39
C ILE A 720 33.90 14.72 -6.35
#